data_34eb4e1a501cead90b1e0912cd58b931
#
_entry.id   34eb4e1a501cead90b1e0912cd58b931
#
_cell.length_a   1.000
_cell.length_b   1.000
_cell.length_c   1.000
_cell.angle_alpha   90.00
_cell.angle_beta   90.00
_cell.angle_gamma   90.00
#
_symmetry.space_group_name_H-M   'P 1'
#
loop_
_entity.id
_entity.type
_entity.pdbx_description
1 polymer ?
#
loop_
_entity_poly.entity_id
_entity_poly.type
_entity_poly.pdbx_seq_one_letter_code
_entity_poly.pdbx_strand_id
1 'polypeptide(L)'
;MRIKHTIFFLLVCFSSLTIHAQNTDLADTFQLEEIVVAGTRMPVTGVVAAPSISIASEEINLHMGHSLMDALSHTEGVQAMDIGVGFSKPMIRGLGFQRVVVSENGVKQEGQQWGADHGLEIDAFHVDGVMVVKGPASVLYGSDAMGGAIEILPPVIPYEDTLSGEVLFQHQSVCSGMSGSAMLAFKRKKFYTQIRFTERHWGDYRVPADSFTYLSMRLPINDRRLKNTAGKERSANGLLAFRHKKYEGRLNISDNYQKSGFFSGAHGIPNNSNMLSDGDKWNIDLPYSLVNHFKVSSTNKWTTEKTQTMFVLGFQQNHREEWSKFHTHTVGQEPPAVDPDKELMLDLRTISGKMQFRLTSSDEWEHYIGVSASFQKNEIGGYGFLIPSYRRGEYGAYYLVNYKPSDVWAFNASARYDISHIHTEAHGNDVGEVVRDFNDYSLAIGAVYTPKEGHEWRGSIGRAYRLPSANELTSNGVHHGAFRHELGDSSLVGENGWQADLSYSLRKKSVELAISPFFSYYPHFISLHPTGQWSTLPDAGQIYQYIDAPASFCGGETRLKIRLVRDLFYQFSGEYVRTYDCDSHTATPFSPPATMRNTISWECKRWQAYAECQSVATQKRVCHNEEETSGYNLLNVGGKVEIPAPSGKLSLHLNARNVLNTCHFNHLNFYRKIDLPEAGIDIQSTIRFTF
;
A
#
# COMPACT_ATOMS: atom_id res chain seq x y z
N MET A 1 -33.98 -11.78 14.88
CA MET A 1 -35.01 -12.36 13.97
C MET A 1 -35.06 -11.66 12.61
N ARG A 2 -34.05 -10.90 12.16
CA ARG A 2 -34.01 -10.17 10.84
C ARG A 2 -33.06 -10.80 9.80
N ILE A 3 -32.24 -11.79 10.16
CA ILE A 3 -31.29 -12.42 9.20
C ILE A 3 -31.95 -13.48 8.31
N LYS A 4 -33.07 -14.07 8.72
CA LYS A 4 -33.73 -15.13 7.94
C LYS A 4 -34.44 -14.65 6.66
N HIS A 5 -34.73 -13.35 6.51
CA HIS A 5 -35.45 -12.81 5.34
C HIS A 5 -34.50 -12.41 4.21
N THR A 6 -33.26 -12.07 4.49
CA THR A 6 -32.29 -11.66 3.46
C THR A 6 -31.74 -12.87 2.68
N ILE A 7 -31.57 -14.02 3.37
CA ILE A 7 -31.12 -15.27 2.73
C ILE A 7 -32.24 -15.87 1.86
N PHE A 8 -33.51 -15.68 2.25
CA PHE A 8 -34.65 -16.18 1.47
C PHE A 8 -34.85 -15.40 0.16
N PHE A 9 -34.56 -14.09 0.15
CA PHE A 9 -34.69 -13.27 -1.08
C PHE A 9 -33.59 -13.57 -2.09
N LEU A 10 -32.36 -13.91 -1.64
CA LEU A 10 -31.26 -14.35 -2.52
C LEU A 10 -31.51 -15.76 -3.12
N LEU A 11 -32.12 -16.67 -2.37
CA LEU A 11 -32.45 -18.03 -2.85
C LEU A 11 -33.65 -18.06 -3.82
N VAL A 12 -34.62 -17.15 -3.72
CA VAL A 12 -35.77 -17.06 -4.63
C VAL A 12 -35.37 -16.47 -5.99
N CYS A 13 -34.35 -15.62 -6.06
CA CYS A 13 -33.83 -15.12 -7.35
C CYS A 13 -33.02 -16.17 -8.15
N PHE A 14 -32.54 -17.24 -7.49
CA PHE A 14 -31.78 -18.29 -8.17
C PHE A 14 -32.63 -19.43 -8.77
N SER A 15 -33.91 -19.54 -8.42
CA SER A 15 -34.75 -20.68 -8.81
C SER A 15 -35.55 -20.52 -10.10
N SER A 16 -35.39 -19.41 -10.84
CA SER A 16 -36.22 -19.12 -12.05
C SER A 16 -35.44 -18.85 -13.34
N LEU A 17 -34.13 -19.12 -13.41
CA LEU A 17 -33.34 -18.97 -14.63
C LEU A 17 -32.86 -20.32 -15.18
N THR A 18 -33.75 -21.09 -15.79
CA THR A 18 -33.37 -22.10 -16.76
C THR A 18 -33.10 -21.41 -18.11
N ILE A 19 -31.83 -21.08 -18.35
CA ILE A 19 -31.39 -20.50 -19.61
C ILE A 19 -31.02 -21.64 -20.56
N HIS A 20 -31.73 -21.73 -21.68
CA HIS A 20 -31.34 -22.55 -22.82
C HIS A 20 -30.10 -21.93 -23.47
N ALA A 21 -28.98 -22.64 -23.37
CA ALA A 21 -27.74 -22.26 -24.09
C ALA A 21 -27.90 -22.60 -25.57
N GLN A 22 -28.13 -21.63 -26.42
CA GLN A 22 -27.88 -21.75 -27.86
C GLN A 22 -26.38 -21.62 -28.15
N ASN A 23 -25.83 -22.69 -28.70
CA ASN A 23 -24.48 -22.70 -29.27
C ASN A 23 -24.41 -21.71 -30.44
N THR A 24 -23.75 -20.57 -30.24
CA THR A 24 -23.23 -19.75 -31.33
C THR A 24 -21.73 -19.66 -31.15
N ASP A 25 -21.01 -20.16 -32.17
CA ASP A 25 -19.56 -20.03 -32.28
C ASP A 25 -19.15 -18.56 -32.17
N LEU A 26 -18.58 -18.17 -31.07
CA LEU A 26 -17.93 -16.90 -30.85
C LEU A 26 -16.46 -17.13 -30.54
N ALA A 27 -15.69 -17.13 -31.61
CA ALA A 27 -14.24 -16.99 -31.54
C ALA A 27 -13.89 -15.53 -31.18
N ASP A 28 -14.03 -15.19 -29.91
CA ASP A 28 -13.33 -14.04 -29.30
C ASP A 28 -12.73 -14.53 -28.01
N THR A 29 -11.46 -14.95 -28.11
CA THR A 29 -10.62 -15.17 -26.95
C THR A 29 -10.41 -13.84 -26.27
N PHE A 30 -11.08 -13.63 -25.14
CA PHE A 30 -10.59 -12.69 -24.13
C PHE A 30 -9.31 -13.31 -23.58
N GLN A 31 -8.19 -12.98 -24.17
CA GLN A 31 -6.93 -12.97 -23.47
C GLN A 31 -7.02 -11.76 -22.52
N LEU A 32 -7.20 -12.01 -21.21
CA LEU A 32 -6.53 -11.16 -20.25
C LEU A 32 -5.07 -11.30 -20.63
N GLU A 33 -4.58 -10.30 -21.35
CA GLU A 33 -3.17 -10.21 -21.69
C GLU A 33 -2.46 -10.29 -20.34
N GLU A 34 -1.81 -11.40 -20.10
CA GLU A 34 -0.66 -11.40 -19.23
C GLU A 34 0.17 -10.27 -19.77
N ILE A 35 0.20 -9.12 -19.07
CA ILE A 35 1.00 -7.99 -19.50
C ILE A 35 2.44 -8.47 -19.36
N VAL A 36 2.89 -9.19 -20.38
CA VAL A 36 4.28 -9.48 -20.63
C VAL A 36 4.88 -8.16 -21.10
N VAL A 37 5.10 -7.26 -20.14
CA VAL A 37 5.97 -6.12 -20.35
C VAL A 37 7.37 -6.66 -20.49
N ALA A 38 7.67 -7.08 -21.71
CA ALA A 38 9.03 -7.45 -22.08
C ALA A 38 9.90 -6.21 -21.89
N GLY A 39 10.75 -6.21 -20.89
CA GLY A 39 11.84 -5.26 -20.95
C GLY A 39 12.55 -4.93 -19.63
N THR A 40 11.90 -4.62 -18.55
CA THR A 40 12.58 -4.05 -17.37
C THR A 40 12.21 -4.67 -16.04
N ARG A 41 11.35 -5.65 -16.04
CA ARG A 41 10.94 -6.33 -14.82
C ARG A 41 12.06 -7.19 -14.26
N MET A 42 12.23 -7.16 -12.95
CA MET A 42 12.63 -8.38 -12.28
C MET A 42 11.59 -9.44 -12.66
N PRO A 43 11.99 -10.61 -13.17
CA PRO A 43 11.04 -11.65 -13.53
C PRO A 43 10.51 -12.32 -12.26
N VAL A 44 9.72 -11.60 -11.46
CA VAL A 44 9.18 -12.11 -10.20
C VAL A 44 8.08 -13.13 -10.45
N THR A 45 7.26 -12.92 -11.47
CA THR A 45 6.11 -13.79 -11.76
C THR A 45 6.48 -15.16 -12.33
N GLY A 46 7.63 -15.29 -12.98
CA GLY A 46 8.14 -16.58 -13.49
C GLY A 46 9.12 -17.27 -12.55
N VAL A 47 9.58 -16.57 -11.53
CA VAL A 47 10.76 -16.93 -10.73
C VAL A 47 10.41 -17.45 -9.34
N VAL A 48 9.26 -17.05 -8.77
CA VAL A 48 8.86 -17.45 -7.43
C VAL A 48 7.47 -18.09 -7.48
N ALA A 49 7.31 -19.25 -6.85
CA ALA A 49 6.00 -19.88 -6.69
C ALA A 49 5.09 -19.14 -5.70
N ALA A 50 5.54 -18.01 -5.14
CA ALA A 50 4.74 -17.16 -4.27
C ALA A 50 3.53 -16.57 -5.03
N PRO A 51 2.37 -16.46 -4.39
CA PRO A 51 1.21 -15.83 -4.98
C PRO A 51 1.50 -14.39 -5.38
N SER A 52 1.30 -14.05 -6.64
CA SER A 52 1.50 -12.70 -7.16
C SER A 52 0.33 -12.27 -8.03
N ILE A 53 -0.03 -10.99 -7.95
CA ILE A 53 -1.14 -10.38 -8.70
C ILE A 53 -0.59 -9.17 -9.45
N SER A 54 -0.82 -9.11 -10.75
CA SER A 54 -0.52 -7.94 -11.58
C SER A 54 -1.80 -7.15 -11.81
N ILE A 55 -1.76 -5.86 -11.50
CA ILE A 55 -2.88 -4.93 -11.63
C ILE A 55 -2.52 -3.96 -12.75
N ALA A 56 -3.33 -3.94 -13.80
CA ALA A 56 -3.11 -3.06 -14.94
C ALA A 56 -3.52 -1.61 -14.63
N SER A 57 -2.99 -0.66 -15.40
CA SER A 57 -3.34 0.76 -15.25
C SER A 57 -4.83 1.03 -15.43
N GLU A 58 -5.51 0.28 -16.29
CA GLU A 58 -6.96 0.41 -16.51
C GLU A 58 -7.77 0.07 -15.26
N GLU A 59 -7.39 -0.98 -14.54
CA GLU A 59 -8.02 -1.40 -13.28
C GLU A 59 -7.72 -0.39 -12.17
N ILE A 60 -6.47 0.07 -12.07
CA ILE A 60 -6.08 1.13 -11.14
C ILE A 60 -6.91 2.39 -11.38
N ASN A 61 -7.02 2.82 -12.64
CA ASN A 61 -7.77 4.02 -13.01
C ASN A 61 -9.28 3.91 -12.77
N LEU A 62 -9.86 2.71 -12.92
CA LEU A 62 -11.28 2.48 -12.67
C LEU A 62 -11.62 2.65 -11.19
N HIS A 63 -10.73 2.20 -10.31
CA HIS A 63 -10.90 2.21 -8.85
C HIS A 63 -10.09 3.31 -8.15
N MET A 64 -9.45 4.21 -8.91
CA MET A 64 -8.70 5.32 -8.34
C MET A 64 -9.61 6.20 -7.46
N GLY A 65 -9.14 6.48 -6.26
CA GLY A 65 -9.83 7.31 -5.29
C GLY A 65 -8.97 8.47 -4.81
N HIS A 66 -8.89 8.60 -3.49
CA HIS A 66 -8.08 9.64 -2.86
C HIS A 66 -6.59 9.31 -2.89
N SER A 67 -6.25 8.02 -2.93
CA SER A 67 -4.88 7.52 -2.96
C SER A 67 -4.74 6.32 -3.90
N LEU A 68 -3.51 5.94 -4.21
CA LEU A 68 -3.22 4.68 -4.92
C LEU A 68 -3.76 3.47 -4.13
N MET A 69 -3.76 3.53 -2.80
CA MET A 69 -4.24 2.43 -1.97
C MET A 69 -5.73 2.15 -2.13
N ASP A 70 -6.54 3.16 -2.48
CA ASP A 70 -7.95 2.94 -2.81
C ASP A 70 -8.14 1.93 -3.95
N ALA A 71 -7.30 2.02 -4.98
CA ALA A 71 -7.33 1.06 -6.08
C ALA A 71 -6.74 -0.30 -5.67
N LEU A 72 -5.62 -0.30 -4.94
CA LEU A 72 -4.93 -1.53 -4.53
C LEU A 72 -5.74 -2.35 -3.52
N SER A 73 -6.55 -1.72 -2.68
CA SER A 73 -7.40 -2.39 -1.70
C SER A 73 -8.56 -3.20 -2.32
N HIS A 74 -8.81 -3.09 -3.64
CA HIS A 74 -9.70 -3.99 -4.37
C HIS A 74 -9.03 -5.34 -4.68
N THR A 75 -7.71 -5.46 -4.44
CA THR A 75 -6.97 -6.72 -4.59
C THR A 75 -7.06 -7.53 -3.30
N GLU A 76 -7.41 -8.81 -3.41
CA GLU A 76 -7.56 -9.69 -2.25
C GLU A 76 -6.27 -9.76 -1.42
N GLY A 77 -6.40 -9.69 -0.09
CA GLY A 77 -5.29 -9.74 0.86
C GLY A 77 -4.49 -8.43 0.96
N VAL A 78 -4.91 -7.37 0.25
CA VAL A 78 -4.36 -6.02 0.37
C VAL A 78 -5.39 -5.12 1.02
N GLN A 79 -5.06 -4.58 2.18
CA GLN A 79 -5.87 -3.59 2.88
C GLN A 79 -5.15 -2.23 2.91
N ALA A 80 -5.92 -1.19 3.14
CA ALA A 80 -5.41 0.16 3.37
C ALA A 80 -5.55 0.53 4.85
N MET A 81 -4.47 1.05 5.42
CA MET A 81 -4.49 1.73 6.71
C MET A 81 -4.62 3.22 6.40
N ASP A 82 -5.84 3.72 6.52
CA ASP A 82 -6.18 5.09 6.13
C ASP A 82 -6.33 5.99 7.35
N ILE A 83 -5.89 7.24 7.23
CA ILE A 83 -6.26 8.33 8.11
C ILE A 83 -6.85 9.44 7.25
N GLY A 84 -8.16 9.45 7.15
CA GLY A 84 -8.89 10.37 6.29
C GLY A 84 -8.54 10.19 4.81
N VAL A 85 -8.62 11.29 4.04
CA VAL A 85 -8.39 11.28 2.59
C VAL A 85 -6.94 11.59 2.19
N GLY A 86 -6.09 11.98 3.15
CA GLY A 86 -4.72 12.44 2.88
C GLY A 86 -3.64 11.38 3.05
N PHE A 87 -3.88 10.38 3.87
CA PHE A 87 -2.86 9.40 4.27
C PHE A 87 -3.36 7.97 4.13
N SER A 88 -2.54 7.12 3.52
CA SER A 88 -2.87 5.71 3.31
C SER A 88 -1.62 4.87 3.15
N LYS A 89 -1.56 3.74 3.83
CA LYS A 89 -0.46 2.76 3.76
C LYS A 89 -0.98 1.34 3.49
N PRO A 90 -0.17 0.51 2.81
CA PRO A 90 -0.55 -0.86 2.53
C PRO A 90 -0.38 -1.77 3.75
N MET A 91 -1.30 -2.72 3.85
CA MET A 91 -1.21 -3.91 4.68
C MET A 91 -1.47 -5.14 3.81
N ILE A 92 -0.66 -6.17 3.91
CA ILE A 92 -0.85 -7.45 3.22
C ILE A 92 -1.07 -8.54 4.26
N ARG A 93 -2.24 -9.20 4.23
CA ARG A 93 -2.59 -10.32 5.12
C ARG A 93 -2.41 -10.00 6.61
N GLY A 94 -2.73 -8.77 7.01
CA GLY A 94 -2.57 -8.28 8.39
C GLY A 94 -1.15 -7.83 8.75
N LEU A 95 -0.21 -7.86 7.82
CA LEU A 95 1.16 -7.37 7.98
C LEU A 95 1.29 -6.00 7.31
N GLY A 96 1.57 -4.97 8.08
CA GLY A 96 1.70 -3.59 7.60
C GLY A 96 3.05 -2.96 7.97
N PHE A 97 3.19 -1.66 7.73
CA PHE A 97 4.37 -0.86 8.01
C PHE A 97 5.64 -1.42 7.33
N GLN A 98 6.72 -1.60 8.09
CA GLN A 98 7.99 -2.12 7.58
C GLN A 98 7.96 -3.58 7.11
N ARG A 99 6.82 -4.28 7.20
CA ARG A 99 6.68 -5.67 6.72
C ARG A 99 6.23 -5.77 5.28
N VAL A 100 5.86 -4.63 4.67
CA VAL A 100 5.47 -4.54 3.25
C VAL A 100 6.43 -3.58 2.56
N VAL A 101 7.20 -4.10 1.62
CA VAL A 101 8.07 -3.27 0.78
C VAL A 101 7.23 -2.67 -0.35
N VAL A 102 7.20 -1.35 -0.44
CA VAL A 102 6.78 -0.64 -1.65
C VAL A 102 8.03 -0.30 -2.43
N SER A 103 8.09 -0.69 -3.70
CA SER A 103 9.23 -0.47 -4.59
C SER A 103 8.80 0.29 -5.83
N GLU A 104 9.55 1.30 -6.22
CA GLU A 104 9.35 2.04 -7.45
C GLU A 104 10.66 2.10 -8.24
N ASN A 105 10.62 1.71 -9.51
CA ASN A 105 11.80 1.68 -10.39
C ASN A 105 12.97 0.83 -9.82
N GLY A 106 12.67 -0.21 -9.03
CA GLY A 106 13.64 -1.09 -8.39
C GLY A 106 14.28 -0.53 -7.11
N VAL A 107 13.84 0.62 -6.64
CA VAL A 107 14.28 1.26 -5.38
C VAL A 107 13.16 1.18 -4.37
N LYS A 108 13.45 0.73 -3.14
CA LYS A 108 12.52 0.71 -2.03
C LYS A 108 12.08 2.13 -1.69
N GLN A 109 10.78 2.35 -1.51
CA GLN A 109 10.21 3.60 -1.03
C GLN A 109 10.41 3.71 0.48
N GLU A 110 11.18 4.69 0.92
CA GLU A 110 11.38 4.98 2.34
C GLU A 110 10.24 5.82 2.92
N GLY A 111 10.15 5.89 4.26
CA GLY A 111 9.06 6.56 4.97
C GLY A 111 7.97 5.61 5.46
N GLN A 112 8.08 4.30 5.15
CA GLN A 112 7.11 3.30 5.63
C GLN A 112 7.30 2.97 7.13
N GLN A 113 8.48 3.17 7.67
CA GLN A 113 8.85 2.96 9.08
C GLN A 113 8.16 3.91 10.05
N TRP A 114 7.66 5.04 9.56
CA TRP A 114 6.91 5.98 10.38
C TRP A 114 5.43 5.61 10.40
N GLY A 115 4.66 6.13 11.31
CA GLY A 115 3.29 5.72 11.61
C GLY A 115 2.31 5.63 10.44
N ALA A 116 1.08 5.24 10.70
CA ALA A 116 0.01 5.13 9.70
C ALA A 116 -0.51 6.49 9.21
N ASP A 117 -0.21 7.55 9.92
CA ASP A 117 -0.52 8.96 9.62
C ASP A 117 0.35 9.56 8.51
N HIS A 118 1.04 8.72 7.75
CA HIS A 118 1.87 9.10 6.63
C HIS A 118 1.49 8.34 5.38
N GLY A 119 1.51 9.00 4.21
CA GLY A 119 1.14 8.41 2.92
C GLY A 119 2.26 7.59 2.27
N LEU A 120 1.97 7.10 1.05
CA LEU A 120 2.97 6.41 0.21
C LEU A 120 3.93 7.38 -0.47
N GLU A 121 3.54 8.65 -0.66
CA GLU A 121 4.34 9.68 -1.32
C GLU A 121 4.74 9.28 -2.76
N ILE A 122 3.77 8.75 -3.48
CA ILE A 122 3.88 8.33 -4.88
C ILE A 122 2.75 8.98 -5.67
N ASP A 123 3.08 9.58 -6.82
CA ASP A 123 2.08 10.13 -7.73
C ASP A 123 1.17 9.02 -8.28
N ALA A 124 -0.06 8.96 -7.80
CA ALA A 124 -1.03 7.94 -8.17
C ALA A 124 -1.37 7.93 -9.67
N PHE A 125 -1.21 9.06 -10.38
CA PHE A 125 -1.43 9.15 -11.82
C PHE A 125 -0.19 8.75 -12.64
N HIS A 126 0.98 8.57 -12.01
CA HIS A 126 2.22 8.11 -12.64
C HIS A 126 2.42 6.59 -12.52
N VAL A 127 1.37 5.82 -12.38
CA VAL A 127 1.42 4.37 -12.18
C VAL A 127 0.87 3.65 -13.40
N ASP A 128 1.74 2.99 -14.17
CA ASP A 128 1.36 2.21 -15.37
C ASP A 128 0.95 0.77 -15.05
N GLY A 129 1.14 0.35 -13.83
CA GLY A 129 0.74 -0.95 -13.30
C GLY A 129 1.41 -1.23 -11.95
N VAL A 130 0.85 -2.18 -11.23
CA VAL A 130 1.36 -2.62 -9.94
C VAL A 130 1.44 -4.12 -9.90
N MET A 131 2.51 -4.65 -9.32
CA MET A 131 2.60 -6.06 -8.98
C MET A 131 2.63 -6.22 -7.46
N VAL A 132 1.70 -7.01 -6.95
CA VAL A 132 1.65 -7.39 -5.54
C VAL A 132 2.18 -8.80 -5.41
N VAL A 133 3.24 -8.98 -4.63
CA VAL A 133 3.84 -10.28 -4.30
C VAL A 133 3.56 -10.57 -2.84
N LYS A 134 2.96 -11.70 -2.53
CA LYS A 134 2.54 -12.08 -1.17
C LYS A 134 3.41 -13.23 -0.65
N GLY A 135 3.46 -13.38 0.68
CA GLY A 135 4.23 -14.47 1.30
C GLY A 135 5.74 -14.24 1.29
N PRO A 136 6.58 -15.29 1.29
CA PRO A 136 8.03 -15.20 1.52
C PRO A 136 8.79 -14.61 0.33
N ALA A 137 8.45 -13.38 -0.05
CA ALA A 137 9.09 -12.62 -1.13
C ALA A 137 10.39 -11.92 -0.71
N SER A 138 10.73 -11.94 0.57
CA SER A 138 11.85 -11.22 1.16
C SER A 138 13.20 -11.54 0.51
N VAL A 139 13.38 -12.72 -0.05
CA VAL A 139 14.63 -13.08 -0.73
C VAL A 139 14.98 -12.09 -1.85
N LEU A 140 14.00 -11.59 -2.60
CA LEU A 140 14.23 -10.66 -3.71
C LEU A 140 14.23 -9.18 -3.30
N TYR A 141 13.40 -8.83 -2.30
CA TYR A 141 13.15 -7.44 -1.92
C TYR A 141 13.90 -6.98 -0.66
N GLY A 142 14.49 -7.92 0.09
CA GLY A 142 15.23 -7.64 1.32
C GLY A 142 14.41 -7.91 2.58
N SER A 143 14.98 -7.55 3.74
CA SER A 143 14.46 -7.88 5.07
C SER A 143 13.02 -7.43 5.29
N ASP A 144 12.64 -6.26 4.81
CA ASP A 144 11.35 -5.65 5.11
C ASP A 144 10.17 -6.20 4.28
N ALA A 145 10.40 -7.20 3.41
CA ALA A 145 9.35 -7.83 2.61
C ALA A 145 8.78 -9.11 3.25
N MET A 146 8.66 -9.15 4.57
CA MET A 146 8.16 -10.30 5.31
C MET A 146 6.67 -10.57 5.03
N GLY A 147 5.84 -9.52 4.90
CA GLY A 147 4.43 -9.61 4.49
C GLY A 147 4.25 -9.70 2.99
N GLY A 148 5.23 -9.24 2.24
CA GLY A 148 5.19 -9.17 0.78
C GLY A 148 5.76 -7.87 0.22
N ALA A 149 5.55 -7.67 -1.08
CA ALA A 149 6.01 -6.46 -1.77
C ALA A 149 4.96 -5.94 -2.75
N ILE A 150 4.92 -4.62 -2.89
CA ILE A 150 4.14 -3.88 -3.88
C ILE A 150 5.14 -3.20 -4.80
N GLU A 151 5.26 -3.65 -6.04
CA GLU A 151 6.15 -3.07 -7.03
C GLU A 151 5.38 -2.20 -8.01
N ILE A 152 5.69 -0.92 -8.04
CA ILE A 152 5.20 0.04 -9.03
C ILE A 152 5.97 -0.21 -10.32
N LEU A 153 5.24 -0.61 -11.35
CA LEU A 153 5.85 -1.01 -12.62
C LEU A 153 6.27 0.22 -13.42
N PRO A 154 7.51 0.24 -13.95
CA PRO A 154 7.99 1.35 -14.73
C PRO A 154 7.26 1.46 -16.08
N PRO A 155 7.19 2.67 -16.68
CA PRO A 155 6.60 2.88 -17.99
C PRO A 155 7.20 1.99 -19.07
N VAL A 156 6.34 1.52 -19.98
CA VAL A 156 6.75 0.75 -21.15
C VAL A 156 7.37 1.69 -22.18
N ILE A 157 8.63 1.44 -22.57
CA ILE A 157 9.29 2.20 -23.62
C ILE A 157 8.87 1.63 -24.99
N PRO A 158 8.17 2.38 -25.85
CA PRO A 158 7.77 1.91 -27.17
C PRO A 158 8.99 1.58 -28.05
N TYR A 159 8.81 0.70 -29.02
CA TYR A 159 9.86 0.36 -29.99
C TYR A 159 9.95 1.40 -31.09
N GLU A 160 8.82 1.90 -31.53
CA GLU A 160 8.72 2.87 -32.66
C GLU A 160 8.87 4.31 -32.14
N ASP A 161 9.29 5.19 -33.06
CA ASP A 161 9.35 6.62 -32.78
C ASP A 161 7.92 7.13 -32.58
N THR A 162 7.67 7.76 -31.43
CA THR A 162 6.33 8.11 -30.98
C THR A 162 6.36 9.43 -30.19
N LEU A 163 5.33 10.24 -30.39
CA LEU A 163 4.95 11.32 -29.49
C LEU A 163 3.61 10.92 -28.87
N SER A 164 3.54 10.88 -27.56
CA SER A 164 2.31 10.59 -26.84
C SER A 164 2.15 11.53 -25.66
N GLY A 165 0.91 11.75 -25.25
CA GLY A 165 0.62 12.61 -24.13
C GLY A 165 -0.69 12.24 -23.46
N GLU A 166 -0.83 12.74 -22.24
CA GLU A 166 -2.03 12.57 -21.42
C GLU A 166 -2.33 13.86 -20.68
N VAL A 167 -3.59 14.25 -20.65
CA VAL A 167 -4.12 15.29 -19.77
C VAL A 167 -5.29 14.70 -19.02
N LEU A 168 -5.27 14.87 -17.69
CA LEU A 168 -6.27 14.34 -16.80
C LEU A 168 -6.78 15.43 -15.85
N PHE A 169 -8.08 15.44 -15.62
CA PHE A 169 -8.73 16.21 -14.57
C PHE A 169 -9.65 15.29 -13.77
N GLN A 170 -9.60 15.38 -12.44
CA GLN A 170 -10.44 14.62 -11.51
C GLN A 170 -11.09 15.55 -10.48
N HIS A 171 -12.36 15.30 -10.18
CA HIS A 171 -13.09 15.94 -9.09
C HIS A 171 -13.65 14.89 -8.13
N GLN A 172 -13.68 15.22 -6.83
CA GLN A 172 -14.17 14.37 -5.73
C GLN A 172 -15.10 15.19 -4.83
N SER A 173 -16.30 14.70 -4.60
CA SER A 173 -17.36 15.50 -3.93
C SER A 173 -17.20 15.54 -2.41
N VAL A 174 -16.74 14.46 -1.77
CA VAL A 174 -16.68 14.34 -0.30
C VAL A 174 -15.75 15.36 0.34
N CYS A 175 -14.63 15.67 -0.30
CA CYS A 175 -13.65 16.66 0.13
C CYS A 175 -13.59 17.88 -0.81
N SER A 176 -14.49 17.98 -1.80
CA SER A 176 -14.42 18.97 -2.89
C SER A 176 -13.09 18.92 -3.65
N GLY A 177 -12.44 17.75 -3.69
CA GLY A 177 -11.12 17.55 -4.24
C GLY A 177 -11.04 17.86 -5.73
N MET A 178 -9.93 18.43 -6.16
CA MET A 178 -9.59 18.70 -7.57
C MET A 178 -8.18 18.24 -7.84
N SER A 179 -7.99 17.49 -8.91
CA SER A 179 -6.68 17.02 -9.34
C SER A 179 -6.50 17.27 -10.83
N GLY A 180 -5.31 17.70 -11.21
CA GLY A 180 -4.90 17.87 -12.60
C GLY A 180 -3.56 17.17 -12.82
N SER A 181 -3.42 16.43 -13.92
CA SER A 181 -2.16 15.80 -14.33
C SER A 181 -1.95 15.94 -15.82
N ALA A 182 -0.71 16.24 -16.20
CA ALA A 182 -0.30 16.30 -17.61
C ALA A 182 0.99 15.51 -17.80
N MET A 183 1.03 14.66 -18.84
CA MET A 183 2.17 13.86 -19.22
C MET A 183 2.49 14.06 -20.69
N LEU A 184 3.78 14.14 -21.02
CA LEU A 184 4.29 14.13 -22.37
C LEU A 184 5.42 13.12 -22.47
N ALA A 185 5.36 12.27 -23.47
CA ALA A 185 6.40 11.28 -23.76
C ALA A 185 6.84 11.36 -25.21
N PHE A 186 8.14 11.25 -25.42
CA PHE A 186 8.76 11.32 -26.73
C PHE A 186 9.78 10.21 -26.89
N LYS A 187 9.62 9.42 -27.96
CA LYS A 187 10.55 8.36 -28.38
C LYS A 187 11.11 8.69 -29.72
N ARG A 188 12.42 8.77 -29.84
CA ARG A 188 13.14 8.94 -31.12
C ARG A 188 14.38 8.06 -31.16
N LYS A 189 14.40 7.13 -32.10
CA LYS A 189 15.51 6.17 -32.28
C LYS A 189 15.82 5.43 -30.98
N LYS A 190 16.93 5.75 -30.33
CA LYS A 190 17.44 5.08 -29.13
C LYS A 190 17.00 5.76 -27.84
N PHE A 191 16.47 6.98 -27.91
CA PHE A 191 16.15 7.80 -26.73
C PHE A 191 14.65 7.82 -26.49
N TYR A 192 14.28 7.76 -25.23
CA TYR A 192 12.94 7.98 -24.76
C TYR A 192 12.97 8.97 -23.58
N THR A 193 12.03 9.87 -23.57
CA THR A 193 11.84 10.84 -22.49
C THR A 193 10.36 10.90 -22.16
N GLN A 194 10.05 10.93 -20.86
CA GLN A 194 8.70 11.17 -20.35
C GLN A 194 8.78 12.16 -19.20
N ILE A 195 7.87 13.10 -19.16
CA ILE A 195 7.69 14.02 -18.04
C ILE A 195 6.21 14.02 -17.65
N ARG A 196 5.95 14.08 -16.36
CA ARG A 196 4.60 14.23 -15.80
C ARG A 196 4.63 15.26 -14.69
N PHE A 197 3.62 16.08 -14.66
CA PHE A 197 3.33 16.98 -13.56
C PHE A 197 1.91 16.75 -13.09
N THR A 198 1.74 16.65 -11.76
CA THR A 198 0.46 16.41 -11.11
C THR A 198 0.28 17.42 -9.98
N GLU A 199 -0.91 17.99 -9.87
CA GLU A 199 -1.31 18.84 -8.75
C GLU A 199 -2.68 18.41 -8.24
N ARG A 200 -2.81 18.29 -6.92
CA ARG A 200 -4.02 17.87 -6.22
C ARG A 200 -4.29 18.80 -5.06
N HIS A 201 -5.55 19.20 -4.91
CA HIS A 201 -6.05 19.99 -3.78
C HIS A 201 -7.33 19.34 -3.27
N TRP A 202 -7.47 19.24 -1.98
CA TRP A 202 -8.71 18.79 -1.34
C TRP A 202 -9.00 19.63 -0.10
N GLY A 203 -10.28 19.85 0.15
CA GLY A 203 -10.76 20.54 1.34
C GLY A 203 -11.12 19.54 2.44
N ASP A 204 -11.58 20.05 3.56
CA ASP A 204 -12.11 19.24 4.65
C ASP A 204 -13.17 18.26 4.16
N TYR A 205 -13.00 16.99 4.50
CA TYR A 205 -13.91 15.96 4.03
C TYR A 205 -15.14 15.79 4.92
N ARG A 206 -16.21 15.27 4.30
CA ARG A 206 -17.47 15.04 4.97
C ARG A 206 -17.57 13.61 5.50
N VAL A 207 -18.18 13.50 6.70
CA VAL A 207 -18.53 12.23 7.34
C VAL A 207 -20.05 12.14 7.54
N PRO A 208 -20.63 10.94 7.62
CA PRO A 208 -22.08 10.75 7.81
C PRO A 208 -22.49 10.86 9.28
N ALA A 209 -21.90 11.82 10.02
CA ALA A 209 -22.20 12.04 11.44
C ALA A 209 -22.17 13.54 11.78
N ASP A 210 -22.96 13.93 12.77
CA ASP A 210 -23.05 15.31 13.26
C ASP A 210 -22.21 15.51 14.55
N SER A 211 -21.64 14.44 15.08
CA SER A 211 -20.86 14.46 16.32
C SER A 211 -19.97 13.24 16.42
N PHE A 212 -18.92 13.33 17.22
CA PHE A 212 -18.04 12.21 17.61
C PHE A 212 -17.90 12.18 19.14
N THR A 213 -17.36 11.08 19.68
CA THR A 213 -17.18 10.90 21.12
C THR A 213 -15.70 10.85 21.45
N TYR A 214 -15.24 11.81 22.28
CA TYR A 214 -13.91 11.80 22.82
C TYR A 214 -13.98 11.49 24.32
N LEU A 215 -13.48 10.35 24.74
CA LEU A 215 -13.67 9.79 26.08
C LEU A 215 -15.17 9.67 26.42
N SER A 216 -15.77 10.47 27.19
CA SER A 216 -17.21 10.50 27.47
C SER A 216 -17.88 11.79 26.96
N MET A 217 -17.12 12.67 26.30
CA MET A 217 -17.63 13.94 25.78
C MET A 217 -18.11 13.79 24.36
N ARG A 218 -19.35 14.16 24.10
CA ARG A 218 -19.88 14.25 22.73
C ARG A 218 -19.63 15.65 22.17
N LEU A 219 -18.86 15.71 21.11
CA LEU A 219 -18.45 16.95 20.44
C LEU A 219 -19.10 17.07 19.06
N PRO A 220 -19.53 18.27 18.63
CA PRO A 220 -20.18 18.47 17.35
C PRO A 220 -19.18 18.40 16.19
N ILE A 221 -19.66 17.91 15.03
CA ILE A 221 -18.98 18.05 13.75
C ILE A 221 -19.78 19.04 12.92
N ASN A 222 -19.22 20.25 12.74
CA ASN A 222 -19.89 21.33 12.03
C ASN A 222 -20.03 20.99 10.54
N ASP A 223 -21.23 21.17 9.97
CA ASP A 223 -21.53 20.86 8.57
C ASP A 223 -21.16 19.45 8.12
N ARG A 224 -21.04 18.51 9.09
CA ARG A 224 -20.54 17.15 8.85
C ARG A 224 -19.14 17.13 8.21
N ARG A 225 -18.31 18.16 8.43
CA ARG A 225 -16.96 18.27 7.93
C ARG A 225 -15.94 18.16 9.06
N LEU A 226 -14.91 17.38 8.82
CA LEU A 226 -13.80 17.28 9.76
C LEU A 226 -12.84 18.44 9.53
N LYS A 227 -12.87 19.39 10.47
CA LYS A 227 -12.02 20.57 10.41
C LYS A 227 -10.55 20.22 10.30
N ASN A 228 -9.83 20.95 9.46
CA ASN A 228 -8.39 20.85 9.25
C ASN A 228 -7.95 19.48 8.69
N THR A 229 -8.74 18.91 7.78
CA THR A 229 -8.36 17.72 7.02
C THR A 229 -8.07 18.04 5.54
N ALA A 230 -8.06 19.31 5.21
CA ALA A 230 -7.69 19.82 3.89
C ALA A 230 -6.21 19.55 3.59
N GLY A 231 -5.87 19.47 2.30
CA GLY A 231 -4.50 19.30 1.89
C GLY A 231 -4.24 19.61 0.43
N LYS A 232 -2.97 19.55 0.08
CA LYS A 232 -2.47 19.72 -1.28
C LYS A 232 -1.28 18.82 -1.53
N GLU A 233 -1.17 18.34 -2.76
CA GLU A 233 -0.05 17.52 -3.24
C GLU A 233 0.41 18.04 -4.60
N ARG A 234 1.72 18.04 -4.82
CA ARG A 234 2.35 18.35 -6.10
C ARG A 234 3.43 17.34 -6.39
N SER A 235 3.36 16.73 -7.56
CA SER A 235 4.32 15.73 -8.00
C SER A 235 4.91 16.10 -9.35
N ALA A 236 6.22 15.93 -9.49
CA ALA A 236 6.94 16.06 -10.75
C ALA A 236 7.75 14.79 -11.01
N ASN A 237 7.55 14.17 -12.18
CA ASN A 237 8.20 12.92 -12.56
C ASN A 237 8.87 13.07 -13.91
N GLY A 238 10.10 12.59 -14.03
CA GLY A 238 10.89 12.58 -15.24
C GLY A 238 11.57 11.24 -15.47
N LEU A 239 11.48 10.72 -16.69
CA LEU A 239 12.20 9.54 -17.15
C LEU A 239 13.01 9.87 -18.40
N LEU A 240 14.31 9.58 -18.35
CA LEU A 240 15.19 9.54 -19.50
C LEU A 240 15.64 8.10 -19.73
N ALA A 241 15.45 7.57 -20.92
CA ALA A 241 15.90 6.22 -21.21
C ALA A 241 16.65 6.16 -22.55
N PHE A 242 17.62 5.25 -22.58
CA PHE A 242 18.42 4.94 -23.73
C PHE A 242 18.42 3.43 -23.98
N ARG A 243 18.02 3.00 -25.18
CA ARG A 243 18.04 1.58 -25.58
C ARG A 243 18.84 1.40 -26.85
N HIS A 244 19.85 0.55 -26.80
CA HIS A 244 20.65 0.20 -27.97
C HIS A 244 21.15 -1.24 -27.91
N LYS A 245 20.77 -2.05 -28.91
CA LYS A 245 21.14 -3.48 -28.99
C LYS A 245 20.80 -4.22 -27.68
N LYS A 246 21.84 -4.62 -26.94
CA LYS A 246 21.76 -5.42 -25.70
C LYS A 246 21.67 -4.58 -24.44
N TYR A 247 21.75 -3.25 -24.54
CA TYR A 247 21.77 -2.34 -23.39
C TYR A 247 20.52 -1.48 -23.33
N GLU A 248 19.97 -1.36 -22.13
CA GLU A 248 18.94 -0.40 -21.75
C GLU A 248 19.33 0.31 -20.46
N GLY A 249 19.38 1.63 -20.50
CA GLY A 249 19.60 2.50 -19.34
C GLY A 249 18.39 3.38 -19.12
N ARG A 250 18.01 3.58 -17.87
CA ARG A 250 16.94 4.48 -17.43
C ARG A 250 17.44 5.36 -16.29
N LEU A 251 17.07 6.62 -16.31
CA LEU A 251 17.23 7.58 -15.23
C LEU A 251 15.86 8.14 -14.89
N ASN A 252 15.38 7.88 -13.67
CA ASN A 252 14.13 8.43 -13.16
C ASN A 252 14.45 9.50 -12.11
N ILE A 253 13.69 10.58 -12.14
CA ILE A 253 13.75 11.66 -11.15
C ILE A 253 12.32 11.96 -10.75
N SER A 254 12.04 11.95 -9.46
CA SER A 254 10.72 12.30 -8.93
C SER A 254 10.84 13.21 -7.71
N ASP A 255 9.89 14.10 -7.58
CA ASP A 255 9.71 14.97 -6.42
C ASP A 255 8.22 14.99 -6.08
N ASN A 256 7.89 14.59 -4.86
CA ASN A 256 6.54 14.57 -4.33
C ASN A 256 6.47 15.46 -3.09
N TYR A 257 5.70 16.54 -3.18
CA TYR A 257 5.43 17.46 -2.09
C TYR A 257 3.98 17.30 -1.65
N GLN A 258 3.76 17.13 -0.34
CA GLN A 258 2.42 17.14 0.26
C GLN A 258 2.39 18.02 1.50
N LYS A 259 1.33 18.82 1.65
CA LYS A 259 0.94 19.47 2.90
C LYS A 259 -0.49 19.05 3.22
N SER A 260 -0.74 18.51 4.40
CA SER A 260 -2.05 18.05 4.83
C SER A 260 -2.29 18.35 6.31
N GLY A 261 -3.43 18.90 6.61
CA GLY A 261 -3.87 19.11 7.99
C GLY A 261 -4.21 17.77 8.68
N PHE A 262 -4.09 17.77 9.99
CA PHE A 262 -4.62 16.72 10.86
C PHE A 262 -5.93 17.18 11.48
N PHE A 263 -6.87 16.26 11.64
CA PHE A 263 -8.14 16.58 12.30
C PHE A 263 -7.89 17.17 13.69
N SER A 264 -8.37 18.39 13.89
CA SER A 264 -8.12 19.16 15.12
C SER A 264 -8.62 18.46 16.40
N GLY A 265 -9.60 17.58 16.28
CA GLY A 265 -10.12 16.77 17.38
C GLY A 265 -9.27 15.56 17.76
N ALA A 266 -8.30 15.19 16.95
CA ALA A 266 -7.37 14.09 17.22
C ALA A 266 -6.00 14.59 17.71
N HIS A 267 -5.80 15.88 17.85
CA HIS A 267 -4.59 16.50 18.36
C HIS A 267 -4.84 17.20 19.67
N GLY A 268 -4.34 16.61 20.75
CA GLY A 268 -4.58 17.07 22.09
C GLY A 268 -6.02 16.82 22.58
N ILE A 269 -6.45 17.54 23.62
CA ILE A 269 -7.81 17.45 24.15
C ILE A 269 -8.74 18.33 23.29
N PRO A 270 -9.69 17.73 22.54
CA PRO A 270 -10.61 18.50 21.74
C PRO A 270 -11.54 19.34 22.64
N ASN A 271 -11.81 20.56 22.18
CA ASN A 271 -12.76 21.46 22.81
C ASN A 271 -13.59 22.19 21.73
N ASN A 272 -14.69 22.82 22.17
CA ASN A 272 -15.56 23.49 21.21
C ASN A 272 -14.87 24.58 20.39
N SER A 273 -13.85 25.25 20.94
CA SER A 273 -13.18 26.37 20.23
C SER A 273 -12.25 25.87 19.12
N ASN A 274 -11.48 24.79 19.34
CA ASN A 274 -10.62 24.22 18.31
C ASN A 274 -11.39 23.40 17.25
N MET A 275 -12.66 23.04 17.54
CA MET A 275 -13.54 22.34 16.63
C MET A 275 -14.43 23.26 15.77
N LEU A 276 -14.50 24.57 16.08
CA LEU A 276 -15.29 25.51 15.28
C LEU A 276 -14.69 25.65 13.88
N SER A 277 -15.57 25.62 12.87
CA SER A 277 -15.18 25.92 11.49
C SER A 277 -14.71 27.37 11.40
N ASP A 278 -13.64 27.62 10.66
CA ASP A 278 -13.16 28.96 10.29
C ASP A 278 -13.90 29.56 9.08
N GLY A 279 -14.83 28.77 8.48
CA GLY A 279 -15.60 29.15 7.30
C GLY A 279 -14.90 28.81 5.96
N ASP A 280 -13.64 28.40 5.98
CA ASP A 280 -12.89 28.01 4.78
C ASP A 280 -12.49 26.52 4.85
N LYS A 281 -13.18 25.70 4.10
CA LYS A 281 -12.90 24.25 4.00
C LYS A 281 -11.55 23.91 3.34
N TRP A 282 -10.86 24.89 2.73
CA TRP A 282 -9.58 24.70 2.06
C TRP A 282 -8.39 25.13 2.91
N ASN A 283 -8.67 25.73 4.05
CA ASN A 283 -7.62 26.19 4.96
C ASN A 283 -6.88 25.00 5.57
N ILE A 284 -5.55 25.08 5.60
CA ILE A 284 -4.67 24.10 6.27
C ILE A 284 -4.00 24.86 7.41
N ASP A 285 -4.59 24.73 8.59
CA ASP A 285 -4.13 25.34 9.83
C ASP A 285 -3.32 24.32 10.67
N LEU A 286 -2.86 24.74 11.84
CA LEU A 286 -2.25 23.81 12.82
C LEU A 286 -3.31 22.90 13.44
N PRO A 287 -2.99 21.60 13.64
CA PRO A 287 -1.75 20.92 13.26
C PRO A 287 -1.75 20.46 11.80
N TYR A 288 -0.58 20.39 11.17
CA TYR A 288 -0.42 19.84 9.82
C TYR A 288 0.91 19.11 9.63
N SER A 289 0.95 18.18 8.69
CA SER A 289 2.17 17.57 8.17
C SER A 289 2.56 18.21 6.83
N LEU A 290 3.87 18.35 6.64
CA LEU A 290 4.50 18.71 5.39
C LEU A 290 5.54 17.65 5.05
N VAL A 291 5.51 17.14 3.83
CA VAL A 291 6.53 16.19 3.35
C VAL A 291 7.01 16.59 1.97
N ASN A 292 8.31 16.46 1.75
CA ASN A 292 8.93 16.49 0.42
C ASN A 292 9.77 15.23 0.24
N HIS A 293 9.41 14.41 -0.74
CA HIS A 293 10.13 13.18 -1.05
C HIS A 293 10.75 13.28 -2.45
N PHE A 294 12.04 13.57 -2.46
CA PHE A 294 12.85 13.62 -3.68
C PHE A 294 13.55 12.29 -3.93
N LYS A 295 13.50 11.79 -5.18
CA LYS A 295 14.17 10.53 -5.58
C LYS A 295 14.87 10.68 -6.92
N VAL A 296 16.03 10.04 -7.02
CA VAL A 296 16.73 9.78 -8.28
C VAL A 296 17.09 8.30 -8.33
N SER A 297 16.73 7.62 -9.41
CA SER A 297 17.14 6.22 -9.62
C SER A 297 17.69 6.00 -11.01
N SER A 298 18.72 5.16 -11.11
CA SER A 298 19.31 4.74 -12.36
C SER A 298 19.25 3.22 -12.48
N THR A 299 18.62 2.71 -13.51
CA THR A 299 18.56 1.28 -13.83
C THR A 299 19.30 1.03 -15.12
N ASN A 300 20.28 0.13 -15.09
CA ASN A 300 21.13 -0.22 -16.22
C ASN A 300 21.05 -1.72 -16.46
N LYS A 301 20.67 -2.13 -17.66
CA LYS A 301 20.43 -3.52 -18.01
C LYS A 301 21.17 -3.92 -19.27
N TRP A 302 21.94 -5.00 -19.19
CA TRP A 302 22.59 -5.67 -20.32
C TRP A 302 21.97 -7.05 -20.50
N THR A 303 21.43 -7.32 -21.67
CA THR A 303 20.74 -8.60 -21.96
C THR A 303 21.38 -9.25 -23.16
N THR A 304 21.78 -10.52 -23.00
CA THR A 304 22.18 -11.43 -24.10
C THR A 304 21.17 -12.57 -24.16
N GLU A 305 21.35 -13.52 -25.05
CA GLU A 305 20.49 -14.71 -25.14
C GLU A 305 20.46 -15.52 -23.83
N LYS A 306 21.62 -15.65 -23.17
CA LYS A 306 21.78 -16.49 -21.98
C LYS A 306 21.99 -15.71 -20.69
N THR A 307 22.33 -14.43 -20.76
CA THR A 307 22.66 -13.65 -19.56
C THR A 307 21.94 -12.33 -19.52
N GLN A 308 21.63 -11.88 -18.32
CA GLN A 308 21.18 -10.53 -18.06
C GLN A 308 21.88 -10.00 -16.81
N THR A 309 22.51 -8.85 -16.93
CA THR A 309 23.05 -8.10 -15.79
C THR A 309 22.21 -6.86 -15.60
N MET A 310 21.73 -6.64 -14.39
CA MET A 310 20.99 -5.44 -14.01
C MET A 310 21.68 -4.77 -12.83
N PHE A 311 21.86 -3.47 -12.94
CA PHE A 311 22.41 -2.61 -11.90
C PHE A 311 21.44 -1.47 -11.62
N VAL A 312 21.05 -1.29 -10.36
CA VAL A 312 20.16 -0.22 -9.90
C VAL A 312 20.88 0.60 -8.85
N LEU A 313 20.85 1.91 -9.00
CA LEU A 313 21.28 2.87 -8.00
C LEU A 313 20.12 3.78 -7.65
N GLY A 314 19.96 4.10 -6.38
CA GLY A 314 18.96 5.01 -5.87
C GLY A 314 19.54 6.00 -4.86
N PHE A 315 19.10 7.24 -4.97
CA PHE A 315 19.20 8.24 -3.92
C PHE A 315 17.81 8.76 -3.63
N GLN A 316 17.47 8.91 -2.36
CA GLN A 316 16.23 9.55 -1.95
C GLN A 316 16.44 10.36 -0.67
N GLN A 317 15.68 11.44 -0.58
CA GLN A 317 15.55 12.27 0.60
C GLN A 317 14.06 12.42 0.92
N ASN A 318 13.67 11.99 2.10
CA ASN A 318 12.34 12.20 2.65
C ASN A 318 12.48 13.23 3.77
N HIS A 319 12.13 14.47 3.47
CA HIS A 319 12.09 15.57 4.42
C HIS A 319 10.66 15.76 4.89
N ARG A 320 10.43 15.55 6.17
CA ARG A 320 9.12 15.61 6.81
C ARG A 320 9.13 16.59 7.97
N GLU A 321 8.07 17.36 8.08
CA GLU A 321 7.82 18.26 9.21
C GLU A 321 6.39 18.06 9.71
N GLU A 322 6.23 18.07 11.03
CA GLU A 322 4.94 18.17 11.70
C GLU A 322 4.90 19.47 12.47
N TRP A 323 3.82 20.21 12.28
CA TRP A 323 3.64 21.53 12.84
C TRP A 323 2.41 21.53 13.72
N SER A 324 2.58 21.96 14.97
CA SER A 324 1.49 22.15 15.92
C SER A 324 1.76 23.41 16.75
N LYS A 325 0.70 23.98 17.31
CA LYS A 325 0.89 25.10 18.23
C LYS A 325 1.77 24.65 19.39
N PHE A 326 2.82 25.43 19.69
CA PHE A 326 3.75 25.10 20.77
C PHE A 326 3.02 24.72 22.07
N HIS A 327 3.38 23.61 22.63
CA HIS A 327 3.00 23.12 23.94
C HIS A 327 4.20 22.39 24.56
N THR A 328 4.30 22.41 25.89
CA THR A 328 5.45 21.86 26.59
C THR A 328 5.32 20.34 26.76
N HIS A 329 6.40 19.62 26.47
CA HIS A 329 6.53 18.19 26.83
C HIS A 329 7.34 17.98 28.11
N THR A 330 8.10 19.00 28.53
CA THR A 330 8.90 18.97 29.77
C THR A 330 8.75 20.27 30.54
N VAL A 331 8.87 20.22 31.86
CA VAL A 331 8.78 21.40 32.71
C VAL A 331 9.89 22.40 32.35
N GLY A 332 9.49 23.65 32.10
CA GLY A 332 10.42 24.75 31.78
C GLY A 332 10.88 24.78 30.32
N GLN A 333 10.31 23.99 29.44
CA GLN A 333 10.57 24.07 27.99
C GLN A 333 10.01 25.37 27.43
N GLU A 334 10.88 26.17 26.79
CA GLU A 334 10.53 27.40 26.09
C GLU A 334 10.36 27.13 24.60
N PRO A 335 9.47 27.88 23.91
CA PRO A 335 9.34 27.75 22.46
C PRO A 335 10.64 28.12 21.77
N PRO A 336 11.03 27.41 20.68
CA PRO A 336 12.18 27.77 19.88
C PRO A 336 12.08 29.21 19.35
N ALA A 337 13.21 29.90 19.28
CA ALA A 337 13.26 31.27 18.75
C ALA A 337 12.96 31.34 17.23
N VAL A 338 13.17 30.21 16.51
CA VAL A 338 12.87 30.06 15.08
C VAL A 338 11.88 28.92 14.94
N ASP A 339 10.84 29.13 14.15
CA ASP A 339 9.78 28.14 13.91
C ASP A 339 9.19 27.58 15.22
N PRO A 340 8.61 28.41 16.11
CA PRO A 340 8.17 27.98 17.43
C PRO A 340 7.09 26.89 17.40
N ASP A 341 6.37 26.76 16.31
CA ASP A 341 5.31 25.78 16.11
C ASP A 341 5.75 24.55 15.28
N LYS A 342 7.06 24.42 14.96
CA LYS A 342 7.60 23.21 14.34
C LYS A 342 7.83 22.15 15.42
N GLU A 343 6.96 21.16 15.44
CA GLU A 343 7.00 20.13 16.48
C GLU A 343 8.02 19.05 16.18
N LEU A 344 7.93 18.43 15.01
CA LEU A 344 8.85 17.37 14.58
C LEU A 344 9.43 17.71 13.20
N MET A 345 10.69 17.35 13.01
CA MET A 345 11.32 17.30 11.71
C MET A 345 12.14 16.01 11.61
N LEU A 346 11.96 15.27 10.52
CA LEU A 346 12.68 14.07 10.15
C LEU A 346 13.25 14.26 8.74
N ASP A 347 14.57 14.26 8.59
CA ASP A 347 15.26 14.35 7.29
C ASP A 347 16.00 13.04 7.02
N LEU A 348 15.31 12.10 6.36
CA LEU A 348 15.84 10.78 6.04
C LEU A 348 16.46 10.79 4.64
N ARG A 349 17.76 10.55 4.57
CA ARG A 349 18.52 10.38 3.32
C ARG A 349 18.95 8.93 3.17
N THR A 350 18.69 8.35 2.00
CA THR A 350 19.03 6.97 1.69
C THR A 350 19.76 6.89 0.35
N ILE A 351 20.89 6.21 0.35
CA ILE A 351 21.60 5.78 -0.87
C ILE A 351 21.48 4.25 -0.93
N SER A 352 21.04 3.71 -2.04
CA SER A 352 20.89 2.26 -2.23
C SER A 352 21.46 1.80 -3.55
N GLY A 353 21.96 0.58 -3.58
CA GLY A 353 22.48 -0.07 -4.77
C GLY A 353 22.10 -1.55 -4.81
N LYS A 354 21.77 -2.04 -5.99
CA LYS A 354 21.47 -3.47 -6.23
C LYS A 354 22.10 -3.90 -7.54
N MET A 355 22.76 -5.05 -7.51
CA MET A 355 23.27 -5.70 -8.72
C MET A 355 22.69 -7.11 -8.78
N GLN A 356 22.20 -7.51 -9.94
CA GLN A 356 21.66 -8.85 -10.19
C GLN A 356 22.22 -9.38 -11.50
N PHE A 357 22.65 -10.61 -11.46
CA PHE A 357 23.08 -11.38 -12.62
C PHE A 357 22.14 -12.57 -12.83
N ARG A 358 21.57 -12.70 -14.03
CA ARG A 358 20.77 -13.85 -14.45
C ARG A 358 21.57 -14.64 -15.47
N LEU A 359 21.58 -15.97 -15.30
CA LEU A 359 22.15 -16.94 -16.20
C LEU A 359 21.10 -18.00 -16.55
N THR A 360 20.76 -18.11 -17.83
CA THR A 360 19.99 -19.24 -18.40
C THR A 360 21.00 -20.27 -18.90
N SER A 361 21.27 -21.26 -18.07
CA SER A 361 22.29 -22.30 -18.39
C SER A 361 21.77 -23.34 -19.37
N SER A 362 20.47 -23.61 -19.34
CA SER A 362 19.74 -24.43 -20.31
C SER A 362 18.27 -23.97 -20.37
N ASP A 363 17.46 -24.57 -21.24
CA ASP A 363 16.01 -24.30 -21.32
C ASP A 363 15.26 -24.66 -20.01
N GLU A 364 15.87 -25.51 -19.18
CA GLU A 364 15.29 -25.94 -17.91
C GLU A 364 15.78 -25.13 -16.71
N TRP A 365 17.00 -24.58 -16.76
CA TRP A 365 17.66 -24.00 -15.60
C TRP A 365 17.94 -22.50 -15.79
N GLU A 366 17.48 -21.73 -14.82
CA GLU A 366 17.71 -20.29 -14.73
C GLU A 366 18.21 -19.91 -13.33
N HIS A 367 19.33 -19.21 -13.25
CA HIS A 367 20.00 -18.83 -12.02
C HIS A 367 20.02 -17.32 -11.87
N TYR A 368 19.81 -16.84 -10.65
CA TYR A 368 19.92 -15.43 -10.27
C TYR A 368 20.85 -15.30 -9.09
N ILE A 369 21.84 -14.43 -9.21
CA ILE A 369 22.77 -14.07 -8.14
C ILE A 369 22.66 -12.55 -7.98
N GLY A 370 22.53 -12.08 -6.75
CA GLY A 370 22.44 -10.65 -6.52
C GLY A 370 23.03 -10.23 -5.21
N VAL A 371 23.42 -8.95 -5.19
CA VAL A 371 23.89 -8.24 -4.01
C VAL A 371 23.17 -6.92 -3.90
N SER A 372 22.98 -6.43 -2.68
CA SER A 372 22.37 -5.14 -2.40
C SER A 372 23.07 -4.46 -1.23
N ALA A 373 23.08 -3.13 -1.25
CA ALA A 373 23.54 -2.33 -0.14
C ALA A 373 22.65 -1.09 0.00
N SER A 374 22.47 -0.63 1.23
CA SER A 374 21.70 0.59 1.54
C SER A 374 22.35 1.29 2.74
N PHE A 375 22.41 2.63 2.67
CA PHE A 375 22.88 3.49 3.74
C PHE A 375 21.84 4.57 4.00
N GLN A 376 21.45 4.70 5.26
CA GLN A 376 20.48 5.67 5.73
C GLN A 376 21.11 6.58 6.77
N LYS A 377 20.73 7.85 6.71
CA LYS A 377 20.95 8.84 7.75
C LYS A 377 19.66 9.60 7.98
N ASN A 378 19.17 9.61 9.21
CA ASN A 378 18.04 10.42 9.63
C ASN A 378 18.53 11.49 10.61
N GLU A 379 18.18 12.73 10.36
CA GLU A 379 18.39 13.86 11.25
C GLU A 379 17.05 14.35 11.77
N ILE A 380 17.00 14.73 13.04
CA ILE A 380 15.79 15.19 13.69
C ILE A 380 15.88 16.69 14.04
N GLY A 381 14.71 17.32 14.22
CA GLY A 381 14.58 18.69 14.70
C GLY A 381 13.16 18.98 15.16
N GLY A 382 12.90 20.22 15.56
CA GLY A 382 11.65 20.64 16.17
C GLY A 382 11.75 20.70 17.69
N TYR A 383 10.65 21.07 18.36
CA TYR A 383 10.61 21.13 19.82
C TYR A 383 10.15 19.84 20.48
N GLY A 384 9.47 18.97 19.73
CA GLY A 384 9.04 17.66 20.16
C GLY A 384 10.09 16.58 19.87
N PHE A 385 9.85 15.39 20.41
CA PHE A 385 10.70 14.22 20.21
C PHE A 385 9.85 12.98 20.01
N LEU A 386 10.22 12.14 19.05
CA LEU A 386 9.62 10.83 18.84
C LEU A 386 10.70 9.74 18.74
N ILE A 387 11.70 9.95 17.90
CA ILE A 387 12.84 9.06 17.67
C ILE A 387 14.14 9.88 17.59
N PRO A 388 15.29 9.34 17.99
CA PRO A 388 16.57 10.04 17.84
C PRO A 388 17.06 10.06 16.39
N SER A 389 18.08 10.90 16.13
CA SER A 389 18.88 10.79 14.91
C SER A 389 19.55 9.43 14.83
N TYR A 390 19.64 8.87 13.61
CA TYR A 390 20.27 7.55 13.43
C TYR A 390 20.99 7.41 12.10
N ARG A 391 21.89 6.42 12.07
CA ARG A 391 22.54 5.91 10.84
C ARG A 391 22.31 4.41 10.77
N ARG A 392 22.03 3.91 9.57
CA ARG A 392 21.83 2.48 9.31
C ARG A 392 22.54 2.08 8.03
N GLY A 393 23.29 0.99 8.07
CA GLY A 393 23.85 0.32 6.91
C GLY A 393 23.28 -1.08 6.77
N GLU A 394 22.90 -1.48 5.58
CA GLU A 394 22.39 -2.82 5.28
C GLU A 394 23.11 -3.39 4.07
N TYR A 395 23.46 -4.67 4.12
CA TYR A 395 24.12 -5.40 3.05
C TYR A 395 23.46 -6.77 2.89
N GLY A 396 23.16 -7.15 1.67
CA GLY A 396 22.54 -8.44 1.40
C GLY A 396 23.13 -9.13 0.17
N ALA A 397 23.17 -10.45 0.21
CA ALA A 397 23.53 -11.30 -0.91
C ALA A 397 22.49 -12.41 -1.05
N TYR A 398 22.09 -12.74 -2.28
CA TYR A 398 21.09 -13.77 -2.54
C TYR A 398 21.40 -14.60 -3.77
N TYR A 399 20.91 -15.83 -3.73
CA TYR A 399 20.86 -16.74 -4.84
C TYR A 399 19.46 -17.30 -5.01
N LEU A 400 19.01 -17.40 -6.26
CA LEU A 400 17.73 -17.99 -6.62
C LEU A 400 17.93 -18.86 -7.85
N VAL A 401 17.28 -20.00 -7.88
CA VAL A 401 17.29 -20.93 -9.00
C VAL A 401 15.87 -21.35 -9.37
N ASN A 402 15.60 -21.36 -10.66
CA ASN A 402 14.41 -21.95 -11.25
C ASN A 402 14.80 -23.19 -12.02
N TYR A 403 13.99 -24.23 -11.86
CA TYR A 403 14.11 -25.48 -12.58
C TYR A 403 12.76 -25.85 -13.21
N LYS A 404 12.70 -25.86 -14.52
CA LYS A 404 11.51 -26.19 -15.31
C LYS A 404 11.76 -27.48 -16.11
N PRO A 405 11.62 -28.69 -15.51
CA PRO A 405 11.86 -29.98 -16.19
C PRO A 405 10.84 -30.28 -17.26
N SER A 406 9.68 -29.62 -17.25
CA SER A 406 8.61 -29.84 -18.23
C SER A 406 7.65 -28.63 -18.24
N ASP A 407 6.71 -28.62 -19.17
CA ASP A 407 5.64 -27.63 -19.20
C ASP A 407 4.61 -27.81 -18.07
N VAL A 408 4.62 -28.98 -17.40
CA VAL A 408 3.71 -29.31 -16.31
C VAL A 408 4.27 -28.88 -14.95
N TRP A 409 5.57 -28.92 -14.75
CA TRP A 409 6.23 -28.66 -13.48
C TRP A 409 7.30 -27.57 -13.58
N ALA A 410 7.26 -26.65 -12.63
CA ALA A 410 8.36 -25.72 -12.36
C ALA A 410 8.63 -25.67 -10.86
N PHE A 411 9.91 -25.61 -10.50
CA PHE A 411 10.38 -25.53 -9.11
C PHE A 411 11.25 -24.30 -8.95
N ASN A 412 11.26 -23.74 -7.76
CA ASN A 412 12.21 -22.69 -7.40
C ASN A 412 12.79 -22.96 -6.01
N ALA A 413 14.00 -22.47 -5.80
CA ALA A 413 14.63 -22.39 -4.49
C ALA A 413 15.41 -21.09 -4.39
N SER A 414 15.45 -20.50 -3.20
CA SER A 414 16.14 -19.25 -2.99
C SER A 414 16.68 -19.14 -1.57
N ALA A 415 17.80 -18.44 -1.45
CA ALA A 415 18.43 -18.10 -0.17
C ALA A 415 18.97 -16.68 -0.22
N ARG A 416 18.88 -15.98 0.90
CA ARG A 416 19.44 -14.64 1.10
C ARG A 416 20.01 -14.53 2.49
N TYR A 417 21.10 -13.81 2.62
CA TYR A 417 21.70 -13.43 3.89
C TYR A 417 21.93 -11.92 3.92
N ASP A 418 21.55 -11.30 5.03
CA ASP A 418 21.71 -9.85 5.24
C ASP A 418 22.40 -9.56 6.56
N ILE A 419 23.15 -8.45 6.55
CA ILE A 419 23.82 -7.86 7.70
C ILE A 419 23.36 -6.42 7.80
N SER A 420 23.04 -5.95 9.00
CA SER A 420 22.73 -4.54 9.25
C SER A 420 23.43 -4.04 10.50
N HIS A 421 23.88 -2.81 10.42
CA HIS A 421 24.40 -2.04 11.54
C HIS A 421 23.53 -0.81 11.74
N ILE A 422 23.04 -0.59 12.95
CA ILE A 422 22.28 0.60 13.33
C ILE A 422 22.92 1.31 14.51
N HIS A 423 23.01 2.62 14.41
CA HIS A 423 23.49 3.50 15.46
C HIS A 423 22.50 4.64 15.63
N THR A 424 21.87 4.74 16.80
CA THR A 424 21.00 5.85 17.18
C THR A 424 21.71 6.72 18.22
N GLU A 425 21.59 8.03 18.07
CA GLU A 425 22.17 9.00 18.98
C GLU A 425 21.37 9.10 20.28
N ALA A 426 22.01 9.43 21.41
CA ALA A 426 21.29 9.73 22.65
C ALA A 426 20.49 11.04 22.48
N HIS A 427 19.34 11.14 23.13
CA HIS A 427 18.53 12.35 23.18
C HIS A 427 18.11 12.68 24.61
N GLY A 428 18.60 13.80 25.12
CA GLY A 428 18.35 14.21 26.52
C GLY A 428 18.79 13.14 27.53
N ASN A 429 18.00 13.00 28.58
CA ASN A 429 18.18 11.97 29.60
C ASN A 429 17.25 10.76 29.39
N ASP A 430 16.33 10.83 28.43
CA ASP A 430 15.21 9.89 28.31
C ASP A 430 15.50 8.75 27.31
N VAL A 431 16.42 8.98 26.37
CA VAL A 431 16.80 7.98 25.35
C VAL A 431 18.32 7.89 25.24
N GLY A 432 18.86 6.72 25.62
CA GLY A 432 20.28 6.42 25.50
C GLY A 432 20.71 6.12 24.07
N GLU A 433 22.00 6.20 23.82
CA GLU A 433 22.62 5.74 22.58
C GLU A 433 22.42 4.24 22.41
N VAL A 434 22.01 3.81 21.21
CA VAL A 434 21.86 2.39 20.89
C VAL A 434 22.70 2.05 19.67
N VAL A 435 23.63 1.11 19.83
CA VAL A 435 24.44 0.54 18.74
C VAL A 435 24.16 -0.96 18.68
N ARG A 436 23.66 -1.43 17.54
CA ARG A 436 23.28 -2.83 17.34
C ARG A 436 23.71 -3.34 15.98
N ASP A 437 24.19 -4.56 15.98
CA ASP A 437 24.48 -5.35 14.80
C ASP A 437 23.43 -6.47 14.70
N PHE A 438 22.88 -6.63 13.50
CA PHE A 438 21.92 -7.68 13.19
C PHE A 438 22.40 -8.45 11.98
N ASN A 439 22.13 -9.73 11.97
CA ASN A 439 22.26 -10.56 10.79
C ASN A 439 21.18 -11.63 10.81
N ASP A 440 20.67 -11.98 9.63
CA ASP A 440 19.68 -13.04 9.50
C ASP A 440 19.63 -13.55 8.05
N TYR A 441 18.87 -14.63 7.82
CA TYR A 441 18.74 -15.25 6.52
C TYR A 441 17.27 -15.49 6.16
N SER A 442 16.95 -15.43 4.88
CA SER A 442 15.70 -15.94 4.34
C SER A 442 15.94 -17.10 3.37
N LEU A 443 15.00 -18.03 3.38
CA LEU A 443 14.98 -19.19 2.52
C LEU A 443 13.57 -19.37 1.96
N ALA A 444 13.45 -19.78 0.72
CA ALA A 444 12.16 -20.21 0.19
C ALA A 444 12.34 -21.31 -0.84
N ILE A 445 11.39 -22.22 -0.85
CA ILE A 445 11.21 -23.23 -1.89
C ILE A 445 9.78 -23.20 -2.39
N GLY A 446 9.58 -23.53 -3.64
CA GLY A 446 8.24 -23.55 -4.20
C GLY A 446 8.13 -24.40 -5.45
N ALA A 447 6.90 -24.74 -5.78
CA ALA A 447 6.56 -25.53 -6.95
C ALA A 447 5.31 -24.95 -7.63
N VAL A 448 5.30 -25.02 -8.96
CA VAL A 448 4.15 -24.73 -9.81
C VAL A 448 3.80 -26.01 -10.56
N TYR A 449 2.53 -26.40 -10.52
CA TYR A 449 2.01 -27.59 -11.19
C TYR A 449 0.85 -27.20 -12.10
N THR A 450 1.05 -27.35 -13.41
CA THR A 450 0.07 -27.03 -14.46
C THR A 450 -0.34 -28.31 -15.19
N PRO A 451 -1.26 -29.14 -14.60
CA PRO A 451 -1.61 -30.47 -15.12
C PRO A 451 -2.30 -30.43 -16.47
N LYS A 452 -2.98 -29.34 -16.79
CA LYS A 452 -3.69 -29.11 -18.05
C LYS A 452 -3.98 -27.62 -18.20
N GLU A 453 -4.25 -27.20 -19.42
CA GLU A 453 -4.57 -25.80 -19.75
C GLU A 453 -5.66 -25.21 -18.83
N GLY A 454 -5.41 -24.03 -18.31
CA GLY A 454 -6.28 -23.30 -17.40
C GLY A 454 -6.30 -23.79 -15.96
N HIS A 455 -5.53 -24.80 -15.56
CA HIS A 455 -5.41 -25.25 -14.18
C HIS A 455 -3.99 -25.08 -13.68
N GLU A 456 -3.79 -24.34 -12.62
CA GLU A 456 -2.49 -24.11 -12.03
C GLU A 456 -2.56 -24.24 -10.50
N TRP A 457 -1.62 -24.96 -9.93
CA TRP A 457 -1.36 -25.03 -8.50
C TRP A 457 -0.01 -24.42 -8.20
N ARG A 458 0.07 -23.59 -7.16
CA ARG A 458 1.34 -23.07 -6.64
C ARG A 458 1.42 -23.39 -5.16
N GLY A 459 2.56 -23.88 -4.73
CA GLY A 459 2.83 -24.10 -3.31
C GLY A 459 4.21 -23.53 -2.98
N SER A 460 4.34 -22.84 -1.87
CA SER A 460 5.62 -22.35 -1.37
C SER A 460 5.69 -22.43 0.15
N ILE A 461 6.90 -22.65 0.64
CA ILE A 461 7.25 -22.51 2.04
C ILE A 461 8.55 -21.73 2.14
N GLY A 462 8.64 -20.82 3.08
CA GLY A 462 9.85 -20.05 3.28
C GLY A 462 9.97 -19.49 4.68
N ARG A 463 11.19 -19.15 5.05
CA ARG A 463 11.54 -18.36 6.22
C ARG A 463 11.83 -16.94 5.76
N ALA A 464 11.10 -15.99 6.31
CA ALA A 464 11.34 -14.57 6.13
C ALA A 464 11.79 -13.96 7.45
N TYR A 465 12.46 -12.82 7.37
CA TYR A 465 12.88 -12.08 8.55
C TYR A 465 12.80 -10.57 8.29
N ARG A 466 12.82 -9.79 9.37
CA ARG A 466 12.89 -8.33 9.37
C ARG A 466 13.77 -7.85 10.54
N LEU A 467 14.51 -6.82 10.30
CA LEU A 467 15.36 -6.22 11.32
C LEU A 467 14.59 -5.08 12.03
N PRO A 468 14.77 -4.89 13.34
CA PRO A 468 14.13 -3.79 14.06
C PRO A 468 14.53 -2.44 13.47
N SER A 469 13.58 -1.53 13.41
CA SER A 469 13.80 -0.15 12.97
C SER A 469 14.21 0.75 14.16
N ALA A 470 14.71 1.95 13.85
CA ALA A 470 15.09 2.91 14.90
C ALA A 470 13.93 3.26 15.82
N ASN A 471 12.70 3.45 15.26
CA ASN A 471 11.52 3.74 16.08
C ASN A 471 11.15 2.57 17.02
N GLU A 472 11.25 1.33 16.57
CA GLU A 472 10.97 0.17 17.43
C GLU A 472 11.97 0.04 18.58
N LEU A 473 13.23 0.39 18.32
CA LEU A 473 14.30 0.32 19.33
C LEU A 473 14.29 1.50 20.31
N THR A 474 13.88 2.70 19.87
CA THR A 474 14.24 3.93 20.59
C THR A 474 13.13 5.00 20.63
N SER A 475 11.91 4.72 20.21
CA SER A 475 10.81 5.69 20.38
C SER A 475 10.59 5.98 21.88
N ASN A 476 10.42 7.25 22.20
CA ASN A 476 9.95 7.71 23.50
C ASN A 476 9.31 9.10 23.36
N GLY A 477 8.18 9.16 22.70
CA GLY A 477 7.56 10.45 22.42
C GLY A 477 6.15 10.35 21.88
N VAL A 478 5.53 11.52 21.75
CA VAL A 478 4.17 11.67 21.30
C VAL A 478 4.11 11.66 19.77
N HIS A 479 3.27 10.78 19.24
CA HIS A 479 2.95 10.72 17.82
C HIS A 479 1.56 11.35 17.62
N HIS A 480 1.53 12.64 17.38
CA HIS A 480 0.29 13.42 17.42
C HIS A 480 -0.72 12.99 16.36
N GLY A 481 -0.28 12.75 15.12
CA GLY A 481 -1.14 12.27 14.04
C GLY A 481 -1.85 10.95 14.35
N ALA A 482 -1.24 10.11 15.22
CA ALA A 482 -1.78 8.84 15.66
C ALA A 482 -2.37 8.87 17.09
N PHE A 483 -2.34 10.02 17.75
CA PHE A 483 -2.86 10.24 19.10
C PHE A 483 -2.39 9.18 20.12
N ARG A 484 -1.08 9.04 20.24
CA ARG A 484 -0.47 8.06 21.17
C ARG A 484 0.96 8.45 21.56
N HIS A 485 1.38 7.99 22.75
CA HIS A 485 2.76 8.01 23.18
C HIS A 485 3.40 6.65 22.84
N GLU A 486 4.45 6.64 22.04
CA GLU A 486 5.15 5.43 21.63
C GLU A 486 6.41 5.20 22.47
N LEU A 487 6.57 3.97 22.97
CA LEU A 487 7.77 3.51 23.66
C LEU A 487 8.44 2.38 22.87
N GLY A 488 9.70 2.57 22.55
CA GLY A 488 10.58 1.55 21.96
C GLY A 488 11.13 0.59 23.01
N ASP A 489 11.79 -0.45 22.52
CA ASP A 489 12.56 -1.39 23.35
C ASP A 489 13.90 -1.71 22.66
N SER A 490 14.99 -1.21 23.24
CA SER A 490 16.34 -1.41 22.71
C SER A 490 16.83 -2.86 22.75
N SER A 491 16.15 -3.72 23.47
CA SER A 491 16.46 -5.15 23.60
C SER A 491 15.87 -6.01 22.48
N LEU A 492 14.97 -5.48 21.66
CA LEU A 492 14.31 -6.22 20.56
C LEU A 492 15.33 -6.95 19.67
N VAL A 493 14.98 -8.16 19.28
CA VAL A 493 15.73 -9.00 18.34
C VAL A 493 15.12 -8.93 16.94
N GLY A 494 15.81 -9.52 15.97
CA GLY A 494 15.28 -9.63 14.60
C GLY A 494 13.95 -10.42 14.56
N GLU A 495 12.95 -9.86 13.94
CA GLU A 495 11.67 -10.54 13.69
C GLU A 495 11.85 -11.58 12.60
N ASN A 496 11.35 -12.78 12.79
CA ASN A 496 11.47 -13.85 11.81
C ASN A 496 10.29 -14.82 11.88
N GLY A 497 10.04 -15.56 10.79
CA GLY A 497 8.94 -16.51 10.77
C GLY A 497 8.92 -17.42 9.54
N TRP A 498 8.21 -18.52 9.68
CA TRP A 498 7.92 -19.47 8.62
C TRP A 498 6.56 -19.18 8.03
N GLN A 499 6.49 -19.23 6.71
CA GLN A 499 5.28 -18.95 5.94
C GLN A 499 5.07 -20.10 4.94
N ALA A 500 3.83 -20.54 4.83
CA ALA A 500 3.40 -21.55 3.88
C ALA A 500 2.19 -21.03 3.09
N ASP A 501 2.28 -21.10 1.79
CA ASP A 501 1.25 -20.68 0.85
C ASP A 501 0.87 -21.83 -0.07
N LEU A 502 -0.41 -21.94 -0.33
CA LEU A 502 -0.95 -22.79 -1.40
C LEU A 502 -1.92 -21.93 -2.21
N SER A 503 -1.84 -22.00 -3.52
CA SER A 503 -2.86 -21.39 -4.37
C SER A 503 -3.29 -22.33 -5.50
N TYR A 504 -4.56 -22.24 -5.83
CA TYR A 504 -5.13 -22.89 -6.99
C TYR A 504 -5.78 -21.84 -7.87
N SER A 505 -5.46 -21.83 -9.14
CA SER A 505 -6.13 -21.00 -10.13
C SER A 505 -6.71 -21.83 -11.27
N LEU A 506 -7.91 -21.45 -11.67
CA LEU A 506 -8.65 -22.00 -12.80
C LEU A 506 -8.99 -20.86 -13.75
N ARG A 507 -8.59 -20.99 -15.03
CA ARG A 507 -8.98 -20.06 -16.10
C ARG A 507 -9.67 -20.82 -17.23
N LYS A 508 -10.91 -20.51 -17.45
CA LYS A 508 -11.73 -21.00 -18.58
C LYS A 508 -12.48 -19.84 -19.22
N LYS A 509 -12.99 -20.01 -20.44
CA LYS A 509 -13.71 -18.97 -21.21
C LYS A 509 -14.76 -18.18 -20.41
N SER A 510 -15.44 -18.83 -19.44
CA SER A 510 -16.56 -18.21 -18.71
C SER A 510 -16.32 -18.14 -17.19
N VAL A 511 -15.20 -18.71 -16.69
CA VAL A 511 -14.94 -18.77 -15.25
C VAL A 511 -13.47 -18.60 -14.97
N GLU A 512 -13.14 -17.68 -14.08
CA GLU A 512 -11.84 -17.54 -13.45
C GLU A 512 -12.01 -17.72 -11.95
N LEU A 513 -11.23 -18.59 -11.35
CA LEU A 513 -11.23 -18.86 -9.92
C LEU A 513 -9.79 -18.82 -9.42
N ALA A 514 -9.55 -18.16 -8.31
CA ALA A 514 -8.32 -18.27 -7.54
C ALA A 514 -8.67 -18.44 -6.06
N ILE A 515 -8.00 -19.38 -5.40
CA ILE A 515 -8.14 -19.65 -3.97
C ILE A 515 -6.73 -19.78 -3.40
N SER A 516 -6.43 -19.05 -2.33
CA SER A 516 -5.08 -18.95 -1.77
C SER A 516 -5.11 -19.01 -0.23
N PRO A 517 -5.20 -20.20 0.40
CA PRO A 517 -4.97 -20.35 1.82
C PRO A 517 -3.50 -20.13 2.17
N PHE A 518 -3.26 -19.61 3.37
CA PHE A 518 -1.93 -19.37 3.89
C PHE A 518 -1.85 -19.61 5.40
N PHE A 519 -0.63 -19.89 5.88
CA PHE A 519 -0.30 -19.98 7.28
C PHE A 519 1.10 -19.41 7.53
N SER A 520 1.25 -18.65 8.62
CA SER A 520 2.54 -18.12 9.05
C SER A 520 2.68 -18.26 10.56
N TYR A 521 3.88 -18.56 11.02
CA TYR A 521 4.25 -18.59 12.43
C TYR A 521 5.55 -17.81 12.64
N TYR A 522 5.53 -16.88 13.56
CA TYR A 522 6.60 -15.98 13.92
C TYR A 522 7.01 -16.25 15.37
N PRO A 523 8.16 -16.89 15.63
CA PRO A 523 8.72 -17.01 16.98
C PRO A 523 9.00 -15.67 17.63
N HIS A 524 9.39 -14.68 16.82
CA HIS A 524 9.62 -13.31 17.18
C HIS A 524 8.79 -12.41 16.28
N PHE A 525 7.82 -11.71 16.85
CA PHE A 525 6.94 -10.78 16.14
C PHE A 525 6.86 -9.46 16.93
N ILE A 526 7.41 -8.39 16.33
CA ILE A 526 7.42 -7.06 16.96
C ILE A 526 6.09 -6.36 16.68
N SER A 527 5.36 -6.00 17.71
CA SER A 527 4.10 -5.28 17.56
C SER A 527 3.96 -4.16 18.58
N LEU A 528 3.19 -3.14 18.19
CA LEU A 528 2.95 -1.96 19.01
C LEU A 528 1.63 -2.14 19.75
N HIS A 529 1.71 -2.45 21.04
CA HIS A 529 0.54 -2.77 21.90
C HIS A 529 0.07 -1.59 22.73
N PRO A 530 -1.25 -1.33 22.82
CA PRO A 530 -1.81 -0.40 23.77
C PRO A 530 -1.67 -0.95 25.19
N THR A 531 -1.02 -0.18 26.07
CA THR A 531 -0.75 -0.61 27.45
C THR A 531 -1.94 -0.44 28.38
N GLY A 532 -2.97 0.31 27.97
CA GLY A 532 -4.08 0.73 28.84
C GLY A 532 -3.71 1.90 29.77
N GLN A 533 -2.47 2.34 29.77
CA GLN A 533 -2.00 3.48 30.55
C GLN A 533 -2.04 4.75 29.73
N TRP A 534 -2.36 5.86 30.38
CA TRP A 534 -2.31 7.19 29.78
C TRP A 534 -0.94 7.83 30.02
N SER A 535 -0.46 8.54 29.03
CA SER A 535 0.78 9.29 29.15
C SER A 535 0.64 10.42 30.17
N THR A 536 1.73 10.71 30.85
CA THR A 536 1.84 11.89 31.71
C THR A 536 2.24 13.14 30.92
N LEU A 537 2.64 12.98 29.66
CA LEU A 537 2.94 14.09 28.77
C LEU A 537 1.64 14.78 28.33
N PRO A 538 1.62 16.11 28.21
CA PRO A 538 0.45 16.83 27.72
C PRO A 538 0.06 16.34 26.33
N ASP A 539 -1.24 16.21 26.09
CA ASP A 539 -1.84 15.89 24.78
C ASP A 539 -1.39 14.59 24.13
N ALA A 540 -0.75 13.69 24.91
CA ALA A 540 -0.06 12.50 24.41
C ALA A 540 -0.94 11.26 24.23
N GLY A 541 -2.14 11.23 24.78
CA GLY A 541 -3.03 10.07 24.68
C GLY A 541 -2.54 8.84 25.44
N GLN A 542 -2.90 7.66 24.93
CA GLN A 542 -2.54 6.37 25.53
C GLN A 542 -1.10 5.98 25.18
N ILE A 543 -0.42 5.31 26.14
CA ILE A 543 0.92 4.74 25.91
C ILE A 543 0.80 3.45 25.12
N TYR A 544 1.62 3.34 24.06
CA TYR A 544 1.83 2.14 23.26
C TYR A 544 3.28 1.70 23.39
N GLN A 545 3.49 0.40 23.62
CA GLN A 545 4.82 -0.20 23.80
C GLN A 545 5.11 -1.16 22.66
N TYR A 546 6.29 -1.06 22.05
CA TYR A 546 6.81 -2.11 21.16
C TYR A 546 7.20 -3.32 21.98
N ILE A 547 6.66 -4.48 21.64
CA ILE A 547 6.96 -5.76 22.29
C ILE A 547 7.29 -6.82 21.25
N ASP A 548 8.10 -7.80 21.63
CA ASP A 548 8.38 -9.02 20.89
C ASP A 548 7.62 -10.18 21.52
N ALA A 549 6.74 -10.82 20.76
CA ALA A 549 5.98 -11.99 21.22
C ALA A 549 5.76 -12.98 20.08
N PRO A 550 5.67 -14.29 20.34
CA PRO A 550 5.34 -15.26 19.31
C PRO A 550 3.94 -15.02 18.74
N ALA A 551 3.80 -15.08 17.41
CA ALA A 551 2.51 -14.85 16.76
C ALA A 551 2.25 -15.84 15.62
N SER A 552 0.98 -16.13 15.36
CA SER A 552 0.57 -16.92 14.21
C SER A 552 -0.53 -16.23 13.40
N PHE A 553 -0.45 -16.38 12.08
CA PHE A 553 -1.39 -15.81 11.13
C PHE A 553 -1.89 -16.93 10.22
N CYS A 554 -3.19 -17.08 10.09
CA CYS A 554 -3.77 -18.01 9.14
C CYS A 554 -4.99 -17.42 8.46
N GLY A 555 -5.20 -17.78 7.20
CA GLY A 555 -6.29 -17.22 6.46
C GLY A 555 -6.38 -17.72 5.03
N GLY A 556 -7.12 -16.98 4.23
CA GLY A 556 -7.27 -17.29 2.82
C GLY A 556 -7.93 -16.17 2.04
N GLU A 557 -7.66 -16.20 0.76
CA GLU A 557 -8.15 -15.27 -0.23
C GLU A 557 -8.88 -16.04 -1.33
N THR A 558 -9.94 -15.47 -1.87
CA THR A 558 -10.69 -16.07 -2.96
C THR A 558 -11.09 -15.00 -3.95
N ARG A 559 -10.87 -15.26 -5.24
CA ARG A 559 -11.40 -14.49 -6.36
C ARG A 559 -12.16 -15.43 -7.29
N LEU A 560 -13.35 -15.01 -7.69
CA LEU A 560 -14.16 -15.70 -8.67
C LEU A 560 -14.71 -14.65 -9.66
N LYS A 561 -14.46 -14.84 -10.97
CA LYS A 561 -15.10 -14.05 -12.03
C LYS A 561 -15.84 -15.01 -12.95
N ILE A 562 -17.12 -14.77 -13.16
CA ILE A 562 -18.00 -15.59 -14.00
C ILE A 562 -18.60 -14.69 -15.08
N ARG A 563 -18.50 -15.10 -16.33
CA ARG A 563 -19.24 -14.50 -17.43
C ARG A 563 -20.66 -15.06 -17.42
N LEU A 564 -21.64 -14.25 -17.05
CA LEU A 564 -23.05 -14.64 -16.99
C LEU A 564 -23.68 -14.69 -18.40
N VAL A 565 -23.46 -13.64 -19.18
CA VAL A 565 -23.77 -13.54 -20.61
C VAL A 565 -22.66 -12.76 -21.30
N ARG A 566 -22.79 -12.48 -22.60
CA ARG A 566 -21.71 -11.96 -23.46
C ARG A 566 -20.83 -10.87 -22.79
N ASP A 567 -21.43 -9.84 -22.25
CA ASP A 567 -20.72 -8.65 -21.72
C ASP A 567 -21.03 -8.42 -20.22
N LEU A 568 -21.76 -9.33 -19.58
CA LEU A 568 -22.15 -9.25 -18.18
C LEU A 568 -21.34 -10.25 -17.36
N PHE A 569 -20.69 -9.73 -16.32
CA PHE A 569 -19.87 -10.52 -15.42
C PHE A 569 -20.35 -10.39 -13.98
N TYR A 570 -20.21 -11.46 -13.23
CA TYR A 570 -20.26 -11.46 -11.79
C TYR A 570 -18.87 -11.73 -11.25
N GLN A 571 -18.45 -10.93 -10.30
CA GLN A 571 -17.16 -11.11 -9.61
C GLN A 571 -17.40 -11.15 -8.11
N PHE A 572 -16.79 -12.12 -7.47
CA PHE A 572 -16.71 -12.25 -6.02
C PHE A 572 -15.25 -12.18 -5.62
N SER A 573 -14.94 -11.40 -4.59
CA SER A 573 -13.67 -11.48 -3.87
C SER A 573 -13.92 -11.58 -2.38
N GLY A 574 -13.09 -12.38 -1.70
CA GLY A 574 -13.20 -12.57 -0.27
C GLY A 574 -11.84 -12.76 0.35
N GLU A 575 -11.65 -12.19 1.52
CA GLU A 575 -10.40 -12.29 2.27
C GLU A 575 -10.69 -12.43 3.77
N TYR A 576 -9.85 -13.23 4.42
CA TYR A 576 -9.90 -13.42 5.84
C TYR A 576 -8.51 -13.73 6.37
N VAL A 577 -8.15 -13.09 7.47
CA VAL A 577 -6.97 -13.41 8.25
C VAL A 577 -7.34 -13.50 9.73
N ARG A 578 -6.86 -14.54 10.37
CA ARG A 578 -6.86 -14.68 11.81
C ARG A 578 -5.44 -14.50 12.30
N THR A 579 -5.21 -13.45 13.07
CA THR A 579 -3.97 -13.24 13.80
C THR A 579 -4.13 -13.76 15.24
N TYR A 580 -3.03 -14.18 15.83
CA TYR A 580 -3.02 -14.70 17.19
C TYR A 580 -1.65 -14.46 17.83
N ASP A 581 -1.66 -13.71 18.91
CA ASP A 581 -0.51 -13.52 19.79
C ASP A 581 -0.51 -14.69 20.78
N CYS A 582 0.57 -15.48 20.79
CA CYS A 582 0.64 -16.72 21.55
C CYS A 582 0.82 -16.51 23.06
N ASP A 583 1.36 -15.36 23.47
CA ASP A 583 1.60 -15.04 24.88
C ASP A 583 0.36 -14.45 25.55
N SER A 584 -0.26 -13.46 24.92
CA SER A 584 -1.48 -12.83 25.41
C SER A 584 -2.76 -13.64 25.15
N HIS A 585 -2.70 -14.64 24.25
CA HIS A 585 -3.84 -15.43 23.78
C HIS A 585 -4.95 -14.60 23.11
N THR A 586 -4.60 -13.44 22.55
CA THR A 586 -5.52 -12.53 21.87
C THR A 586 -5.14 -12.37 20.39
N ALA A 587 -5.83 -11.51 19.65
CA ALA A 587 -5.36 -11.10 18.32
C ALA A 587 -4.16 -10.13 18.46
N THR A 588 -3.37 -10.01 17.40
CA THR A 588 -2.39 -8.91 17.31
C THR A 588 -3.13 -7.59 17.08
N PRO A 589 -2.55 -6.44 17.50
CA PRO A 589 -3.15 -5.13 17.25
C PRO A 589 -3.47 -4.87 15.78
N PHE A 590 -4.57 -4.15 15.50
CA PHE A 590 -5.02 -3.82 14.14
C PHE A 590 -5.25 -5.03 13.23
N SER A 591 -5.73 -6.13 13.79
CA SER A 591 -6.09 -7.33 13.04
C SER A 591 -7.26 -7.05 12.09
N PRO A 592 -7.11 -7.18 10.76
CA PRO A 592 -8.15 -6.78 9.82
C PRO A 592 -9.39 -7.68 9.92
N PRO A 593 -10.61 -7.12 9.77
CA PRO A 593 -11.84 -7.89 9.68
C PRO A 593 -11.94 -8.65 8.35
N ALA A 594 -12.72 -9.73 8.32
CA ALA A 594 -13.06 -10.40 7.07
C ALA A 594 -13.81 -9.45 6.14
N THR A 595 -13.42 -9.44 4.87
CA THR A 595 -14.00 -8.57 3.85
C THR A 595 -14.44 -9.39 2.64
N MET A 596 -15.61 -9.08 2.10
CA MET A 596 -16.16 -9.66 0.88
C MET A 596 -16.63 -8.55 -0.05
N ARG A 597 -16.40 -8.72 -1.36
CA ARG A 597 -16.93 -7.85 -2.41
C ARG A 597 -17.70 -8.69 -3.41
N ASN A 598 -18.86 -8.22 -3.76
CA ASN A 598 -19.72 -8.79 -4.81
C ASN A 598 -19.95 -7.72 -5.86
N THR A 599 -19.46 -7.93 -7.07
CA THR A 599 -19.51 -6.96 -8.16
C THR A 599 -20.25 -7.56 -9.35
N ILE A 600 -21.20 -6.84 -9.88
CA ILE A 600 -21.80 -7.09 -11.19
C ILE A 600 -21.26 -6.01 -12.12
N SER A 601 -20.64 -6.41 -13.22
CA SER A 601 -20.11 -5.48 -14.22
C SER A 601 -20.61 -5.81 -15.62
N TRP A 602 -20.91 -4.76 -16.37
CA TRP A 602 -21.14 -4.82 -17.80
C TRP A 602 -19.96 -4.22 -18.53
N GLU A 603 -19.25 -5.05 -19.31
CA GLU A 603 -17.94 -4.71 -19.90
C GLU A 603 -18.03 -4.80 -21.44
N CYS A 604 -18.09 -3.64 -22.11
CA CYS A 604 -18.03 -3.52 -23.56
C CYS A 604 -16.71 -2.88 -24.01
N LYS A 605 -16.40 -2.95 -25.31
CA LYS A 605 -15.15 -2.36 -25.87
C LYS A 605 -14.96 -0.86 -25.54
N ARG A 606 -16.03 -0.10 -25.41
CA ARG A 606 -15.99 1.37 -25.24
C ARG A 606 -16.58 1.87 -23.94
N TRP A 607 -17.26 1.04 -23.19
CA TRP A 607 -17.85 1.44 -21.92
C TRP A 607 -17.93 0.26 -20.96
N GLN A 608 -17.86 0.59 -19.71
CA GLN A 608 -18.00 -0.34 -18.60
C GLN A 608 -18.87 0.31 -17.53
N ALA A 609 -19.74 -0.48 -16.91
CA ALA A 609 -20.49 -0.06 -15.73
C ALA A 609 -20.45 -1.17 -14.69
N TYR A 610 -20.41 -0.81 -13.42
CA TYR A 610 -20.43 -1.79 -12.33
C TYR A 610 -21.24 -1.33 -11.14
N ALA A 611 -21.72 -2.31 -10.38
CA ALA A 611 -22.27 -2.13 -9.04
C ALA A 611 -21.59 -3.15 -8.11
N GLU A 612 -21.05 -2.67 -7.01
CA GLU A 612 -20.29 -3.44 -6.03
C GLU A 612 -20.93 -3.29 -4.65
N CYS A 613 -21.13 -4.42 -3.97
CA CYS A 613 -21.46 -4.47 -2.55
C CYS A 613 -20.24 -4.98 -1.79
N GLN A 614 -19.61 -4.11 -0.98
CA GLN A 614 -18.55 -4.46 -0.06
C GLN A 614 -19.17 -4.74 1.32
N SER A 615 -18.91 -5.92 1.86
CA SER A 615 -19.33 -6.34 3.18
C SER A 615 -18.11 -6.58 4.07
N VAL A 616 -18.05 -5.89 5.19
CA VAL A 616 -16.98 -6.03 6.20
C VAL A 616 -17.60 -6.59 7.46
N ALA A 617 -17.01 -7.65 7.98
CA ALA A 617 -17.51 -8.32 9.17
C ALA A 617 -17.21 -7.51 10.44
N THR A 618 -17.98 -7.72 11.50
CA THR A 618 -17.64 -7.22 12.85
C THR A 618 -16.30 -7.80 13.30
N GLN A 619 -15.36 -6.94 13.69
CA GLN A 619 -14.11 -7.37 14.30
C GLN A 619 -14.27 -7.47 15.81
N LYS A 620 -14.40 -8.71 16.29
CA LYS A 620 -14.53 -9.03 17.72
C LYS A 620 -13.23 -9.56 18.32
N ARG A 621 -12.30 -9.99 17.48
CA ARG A 621 -11.01 -10.48 17.91
C ARG A 621 -10.02 -9.34 17.89
N VAL A 622 -9.77 -8.79 19.04
CA VAL A 622 -8.91 -7.64 19.28
C VAL A 622 -7.86 -7.98 20.33
N CYS A 623 -6.79 -7.22 20.40
CA CYS A 623 -5.81 -7.34 21.47
C CYS A 623 -6.32 -6.70 22.78
N HIS A 624 -5.58 -6.88 23.85
CA HIS A 624 -5.88 -6.20 25.11
C HIS A 624 -5.87 -4.67 24.91
N ASN A 625 -6.80 -3.95 25.55
CA ASN A 625 -6.97 -2.50 25.46
C ASN A 625 -7.26 -1.96 24.05
N GLU A 626 -7.74 -2.81 23.16
CA GLU A 626 -8.26 -2.46 21.84
C GLU A 626 -9.77 -2.72 21.79
N GLU A 627 -10.52 -1.86 21.08
CA GLU A 627 -11.97 -1.94 21.00
C GLU A 627 -12.44 -2.74 19.78
N GLU A 628 -13.56 -3.46 19.95
CA GLU A 628 -14.26 -4.12 18.85
C GLU A 628 -14.81 -3.08 17.86
N THR A 629 -14.95 -3.46 16.61
CA THR A 629 -15.51 -2.58 15.56
C THR A 629 -16.67 -3.28 14.87
N SER A 630 -17.80 -2.61 14.77
CA SER A 630 -19.01 -3.14 14.11
C SER A 630 -18.79 -3.34 12.60
N GLY A 631 -19.35 -4.42 12.07
CA GLY A 631 -19.36 -4.67 10.63
C GLY A 631 -20.31 -3.73 9.87
N TYR A 632 -20.07 -3.61 8.56
CA TYR A 632 -20.84 -2.72 7.70
C TYR A 632 -20.94 -3.23 6.26
N ASN A 633 -21.86 -2.61 5.49
CA ASN A 633 -21.98 -2.83 4.06
C ASN A 633 -21.95 -1.49 3.33
N LEU A 634 -21.15 -1.44 2.26
CA LEU A 634 -21.07 -0.28 1.36
C LEU A 634 -21.58 -0.68 -0.03
N LEU A 635 -22.32 0.21 -0.66
CA LEU A 635 -22.70 0.09 -2.05
C LEU A 635 -21.92 1.11 -2.86
N ASN A 636 -21.18 0.63 -3.86
CA ASN A 636 -20.40 1.42 -4.79
C ASN A 636 -20.93 1.19 -6.19
N VAL A 637 -21.01 2.24 -7.00
CA VAL A 637 -21.39 2.14 -8.41
C VAL A 637 -20.47 3.00 -9.25
N GLY A 638 -20.20 2.57 -10.46
CA GLY A 638 -19.35 3.38 -11.32
C GLY A 638 -19.31 2.87 -12.76
N GLY A 639 -18.52 3.57 -13.56
CA GLY A 639 -18.30 3.19 -14.94
C GLY A 639 -17.38 4.13 -15.68
N LYS A 640 -17.01 3.69 -16.88
CA LYS A 640 -16.21 4.45 -17.83
C LYS A 640 -16.79 4.39 -19.22
N VAL A 641 -16.54 5.44 -20.01
CA VAL A 641 -16.78 5.46 -21.44
C VAL A 641 -15.54 5.97 -22.16
N GLU A 642 -15.17 5.33 -23.28
CA GLU A 642 -14.08 5.71 -24.14
C GLU A 642 -14.60 6.20 -25.48
N ILE A 643 -14.27 7.43 -25.83
CA ILE A 643 -14.70 8.12 -27.03
C ILE A 643 -13.48 8.34 -27.92
N PRO A 644 -13.39 7.71 -29.09
CA PRO A 644 -12.34 7.98 -30.04
C PRO A 644 -12.38 9.45 -30.50
N ALA A 645 -11.23 10.09 -30.57
CA ALA A 645 -11.05 11.44 -31.07
C ALA A 645 -10.06 11.44 -32.26
N PRO A 646 -10.06 12.42 -33.17
CA PRO A 646 -9.18 12.42 -34.36
C PRO A 646 -7.70 12.27 -34.03
N SER A 647 -7.25 12.79 -32.90
CA SER A 647 -5.84 12.74 -32.47
C SER A 647 -5.62 11.92 -31.21
N GLY A 648 -6.58 11.06 -30.82
CA GLY A 648 -6.41 10.31 -29.56
C GLY A 648 -7.71 9.70 -29.05
N LYS A 649 -7.82 9.60 -27.74
CA LYS A 649 -8.94 8.98 -27.03
C LYS A 649 -9.32 9.82 -25.82
N LEU A 650 -10.63 10.12 -25.68
CA LEU A 650 -11.21 10.73 -24.49
C LEU A 650 -11.84 9.62 -23.61
N SER A 651 -11.43 9.54 -22.37
CA SER A 651 -12.00 8.62 -21.38
C SER A 651 -12.69 9.42 -20.26
N LEU A 652 -13.95 9.06 -19.99
CA LEU A 652 -14.76 9.66 -18.93
C LEU A 652 -15.03 8.57 -17.90
N HIS A 653 -14.73 8.82 -16.62
CA HIS A 653 -15.04 7.92 -15.52
C HIS A 653 -15.97 8.63 -14.54
N LEU A 654 -16.96 7.92 -14.07
CA LEU A 654 -17.84 8.37 -12.99
C LEU A 654 -17.99 7.24 -11.99
N ASN A 655 -17.62 7.50 -10.73
CA ASN A 655 -17.73 6.57 -9.62
C ASN A 655 -18.49 7.23 -8.47
N ALA A 656 -19.34 6.49 -7.80
CA ALA A 656 -19.98 6.90 -6.56
C ALA A 656 -19.71 5.82 -5.51
N ARG A 657 -19.02 6.19 -4.46
CA ARG A 657 -18.65 5.34 -3.33
C ARG A 657 -19.58 5.61 -2.16
N ASN A 658 -19.84 4.58 -1.36
CA ASN A 658 -20.73 4.66 -0.21
C ASN A 658 -22.06 5.37 -0.56
N VAL A 659 -22.71 4.92 -1.64
CA VAL A 659 -23.93 5.55 -2.21
C VAL A 659 -25.04 5.69 -1.19
N LEU A 660 -25.11 4.75 -0.23
CA LEU A 660 -26.12 4.76 0.83
C LEU A 660 -25.75 5.67 2.00
N ASN A 661 -24.59 6.36 1.92
CA ASN A 661 -24.05 7.22 2.97
C ASN A 661 -24.01 6.52 4.34
N THR A 662 -23.61 5.25 4.34
CA THR A 662 -23.52 4.42 5.55
C THR A 662 -22.46 4.98 6.50
N CYS A 663 -22.87 5.22 7.74
CA CYS A 663 -21.93 5.55 8.83
C CYS A 663 -21.22 4.27 9.25
N HIS A 664 -19.90 4.25 9.16
CA HIS A 664 -19.09 3.08 9.45
C HIS A 664 -17.71 3.48 9.97
N PHE A 665 -17.03 2.52 10.61
CA PHE A 665 -15.71 2.66 11.19
C PHE A 665 -14.79 1.59 10.58
N ASN A 666 -13.66 2.02 10.02
CA ASN A 666 -12.63 1.09 9.59
C ASN A 666 -11.79 0.67 10.80
N HIS A 667 -11.70 -0.65 11.05
CA HIS A 667 -10.91 -1.18 12.18
C HIS A 667 -9.43 -0.81 12.10
N LEU A 668 -8.90 -0.57 10.91
CA LEU A 668 -7.50 -0.19 10.67
C LEU A 668 -7.25 1.32 10.82
N ASN A 669 -8.30 2.14 10.98
CA ASN A 669 -8.17 3.59 11.17
C ASN A 669 -8.06 3.93 12.66
N PHE A 670 -7.05 4.75 13.02
CA PHE A 670 -6.85 5.19 14.41
C PHE A 670 -7.97 6.09 14.93
N TYR A 671 -8.64 6.85 14.08
CA TYR A 671 -9.72 7.75 14.48
C TYR A 671 -10.97 7.03 14.99
N ARG A 672 -11.11 5.71 14.77
CA ARG A 672 -12.18 4.92 15.38
C ARG A 672 -12.22 4.97 16.91
N LYS A 673 -11.05 5.22 17.55
CA LYS A 673 -10.93 5.31 19.02
C LYS A 673 -11.67 6.50 19.62
N ILE A 674 -11.98 7.48 18.81
CA ILE A 674 -12.77 8.66 19.19
C ILE A 674 -14.13 8.68 18.50
N ASP A 675 -14.64 7.51 18.11
CA ASP A 675 -15.92 7.35 17.39
C ASP A 675 -16.04 8.25 16.15
N LEU A 676 -14.94 8.48 15.45
CA LEU A 676 -14.92 9.26 14.22
C LEU A 676 -15.14 8.34 13.02
N PRO A 677 -16.27 8.47 12.30
CA PRO A 677 -16.58 7.59 11.17
C PRO A 677 -15.76 7.94 9.93
N GLU A 678 -15.68 6.99 9.01
CA GLU A 678 -15.11 7.15 7.69
C GLU A 678 -15.88 8.15 6.83
N ALA A 679 -15.28 8.54 5.71
CA ALA A 679 -15.88 9.43 4.74
C ALA A 679 -17.26 8.95 4.27
N GLY A 680 -18.20 9.88 4.10
CA GLY A 680 -19.55 9.62 3.61
C GLY A 680 -19.57 9.32 2.10
N ILE A 681 -20.73 9.58 1.48
CA ILE A 681 -20.89 9.44 0.03
C ILE A 681 -19.87 10.32 -0.72
N ASP A 682 -19.19 9.72 -1.70
CA ASP A 682 -18.27 10.42 -2.58
C ASP A 682 -18.59 10.14 -4.06
N ILE A 683 -18.81 11.20 -4.83
CA ILE A 683 -18.98 11.14 -6.28
C ILE A 683 -17.73 11.67 -6.92
N GLN A 684 -17.06 10.81 -7.68
CA GLN A 684 -15.82 11.10 -8.37
C GLN A 684 -16.04 11.14 -9.88
N SER A 685 -15.52 12.16 -10.52
CA SER A 685 -15.52 12.27 -11.97
C SER A 685 -14.11 12.49 -12.48
N THR A 686 -13.70 11.71 -13.48
CA THR A 686 -12.39 11.84 -14.13
C THR A 686 -12.57 11.99 -15.62
N ILE A 687 -11.91 12.99 -16.19
CA ILE A 687 -11.81 13.25 -17.62
C ILE A 687 -10.34 13.05 -17.99
N ARG A 688 -10.07 12.16 -18.94
CA ARG A 688 -8.71 11.86 -19.41
C ARG A 688 -8.67 11.90 -20.92
N PHE A 689 -7.73 12.63 -21.47
CA PHE A 689 -7.42 12.64 -22.91
C PHE A 689 -6.02 12.10 -23.13
N THR A 690 -5.89 11.11 -24.03
CA THR A 690 -4.62 10.49 -24.43
C THR A 690 -4.45 10.59 -25.93
N PHE A 691 -3.24 10.91 -26.41
CA PHE A 691 -2.90 11.02 -27.84
C PHE A 691 -1.55 10.42 -28.17
#